data_26f0efd86af7f6ed9de27edb651f3557
#
_entry.id   26f0efd86af7f6ed9de27edb651f3557
#
_cell.length_a   1.000
_cell.length_b   1.000
_cell.length_c   1.000
_cell.angle_alpha   90.00
_cell.angle_beta   90.00
_cell.angle_gamma   90.00
#
_symmetry.space_group_name_H-M   'P 1'
#
loop_
_entity.id
_entity.type
_entity.pdbx_description
1 polymer ?
#
loop_
_entity_poly.entity_id
_entity_poly.type
_entity_poly.pdbx_seq_one_letter_code
_entity_poly.pdbx_strand_id
1 'polypeptide(L)'
;MNFYVDVRAGRDGNGTEKMPFRRINEAAKVAKSGDTVLVAPGVYREYVDPIFAGEPDARITYKSTEPLAAVITGAERITSWKHYQDNVWVCRVPNSTFGAYNPYTTFVYGDWYFAKADKHTGCVYLNDRALYETSSLEDCIKGEVYECSWVPEESVYKWYTEQDQETDETIIYANFKGADPSKENVEINVRRECFMPSKTGVGYITVSGFTVTKAATTWAPPAAYQDGMIGPHWSKGWIIEDCEISNSKCAGISLGKYLDPENDHYFTTKYVKSPTQMERDAVCRGQYHGWLKEKVGSHIIRRNNIHHCEQGGIIGRMGGVFSIIEDNHIHHINNMMELGGAEIAGIKMHAAIDVTMRRNHIHHCTMGIWCDWEAQGTRLSQNLLHDNQRPPFASVLKGGMMSQDIFVEVGHGPTLIDNNIMLSDASLRFATEGVALVHNLICGALTCVGGGTGPRYTPYHMPHRTEVMGFMTVLHGDDRFYNNIFVQKWPSDDIITMHDSDDGFDTENRAAGTWMFDEYPTYDEWISQFDFSKPADMAKLYGAHEGKLPVWIEGNAYLGGAKPSKKDVNALISAVAREDVRVELVQKEDGYYLDTNVYELIEGFKNRMIDSDVLGKAFEPEERFENPDGTAIRFDSDYFGTHRGVDVIPGPFAGAEEAAKVLY
;
A
#
# COMPACT_ATOMS: atom_id res chain seq x y z
N MET A 1 -19.44 -25.80 -13.35
CA MET A 1 -18.81 -26.59 -14.47
C MET A 1 -17.32 -26.32 -14.45
N ASN A 2 -16.48 -27.23 -15.04
CA ASN A 2 -15.05 -26.92 -15.20
C ASN A 2 -14.76 -26.58 -16.65
N PHE A 3 -14.06 -25.49 -16.88
CA PHE A 3 -13.44 -25.16 -18.16
C PHE A 3 -11.93 -25.38 -18.06
N TYR A 4 -11.36 -25.92 -19.10
CA TYR A 4 -9.91 -26.19 -19.17
C TYR A 4 -9.25 -25.27 -20.19
N VAL A 5 -8.08 -24.75 -19.83
CA VAL A 5 -7.29 -23.85 -20.66
C VAL A 5 -5.86 -24.38 -20.74
N ASP A 6 -5.33 -24.50 -21.95
CA ASP A 6 -3.93 -24.88 -22.21
C ASP A 6 -3.39 -24.06 -23.39
N VAL A 7 -2.34 -23.28 -23.19
CA VAL A 7 -1.73 -22.45 -24.24
C VAL A 7 -1.26 -23.27 -25.45
N ARG A 8 -1.03 -24.58 -25.29
CA ARG A 8 -0.62 -25.53 -26.32
C ARG A 8 -1.81 -26.08 -27.12
N ALA A 9 -3.05 -25.81 -26.69
CA ALA A 9 -4.23 -26.31 -27.35
C ALA A 9 -4.43 -25.77 -28.78
N GLY A 10 -5.20 -26.49 -29.58
CA GLY A 10 -5.64 -26.01 -30.89
C GLY A 10 -6.54 -24.78 -30.80
N ARG A 11 -6.71 -24.07 -31.93
CA ARG A 11 -7.53 -22.85 -31.97
C ARG A 11 -9.03 -23.08 -31.77
N ASP A 12 -9.52 -24.32 -32.03
CA ASP A 12 -10.94 -24.68 -32.00
C ASP A 12 -11.34 -25.37 -30.69
N GLY A 13 -10.68 -25.03 -29.58
CA GLY A 13 -11.01 -25.51 -28.25
C GLY A 13 -12.41 -25.05 -27.82
N ASN A 14 -13.12 -25.89 -27.05
CA ASN A 14 -14.45 -25.58 -26.51
C ASN A 14 -14.47 -25.55 -24.96
N GLY A 15 -13.31 -25.59 -24.33
CA GLY A 15 -13.14 -25.54 -22.89
C GLY A 15 -13.36 -26.86 -22.16
N THR A 16 -13.59 -27.96 -22.85
CA THR A 16 -13.61 -29.28 -22.21
C THR A 16 -12.18 -29.79 -21.98
N GLU A 17 -12.01 -30.76 -21.09
CA GLU A 17 -10.70 -31.35 -20.80
C GLU A 17 -10.02 -31.94 -22.06
N LYS A 18 -10.80 -32.53 -22.98
CA LYS A 18 -10.27 -33.07 -24.23
C LYS A 18 -10.02 -32.04 -25.32
N MET A 19 -10.69 -30.90 -25.24
CA MET A 19 -10.59 -29.78 -26.19
C MET A 19 -10.50 -28.46 -25.39
N PRO A 20 -9.40 -28.21 -24.65
CA PRO A 20 -9.26 -27.01 -23.82
C PRO A 20 -9.24 -25.75 -24.70
N PHE A 21 -9.65 -24.63 -24.11
CA PHE A 21 -9.42 -23.34 -24.70
C PHE A 21 -7.90 -23.05 -24.77
N ARG A 22 -7.49 -22.28 -25.73
CA ARG A 22 -6.09 -21.88 -25.85
C ARG A 22 -5.74 -20.65 -24.99
N ARG A 23 -6.74 -19.81 -24.72
CA ARG A 23 -6.60 -18.55 -23.99
C ARG A 23 -7.51 -18.52 -22.77
N ILE A 24 -7.04 -17.93 -21.71
CA ILE A 24 -7.84 -17.72 -20.50
C ILE A 24 -9.05 -16.82 -20.81
N ASN A 25 -8.83 -15.81 -21.67
CA ASN A 25 -9.90 -14.87 -22.04
C ASN A 25 -11.05 -15.53 -22.82
N GLU A 26 -10.83 -16.67 -23.50
CA GLU A 26 -11.91 -17.45 -24.10
C GLU A 26 -12.83 -18.05 -23.04
N ALA A 27 -12.24 -18.58 -21.96
CA ALA A 27 -13.00 -19.05 -20.80
C ALA A 27 -13.68 -17.89 -20.06
N ALA A 28 -13.02 -16.74 -19.95
CA ALA A 28 -13.58 -15.55 -19.28
C ALA A 28 -14.84 -15.00 -19.96
N LYS A 29 -15.03 -15.27 -21.25
CA LYS A 29 -16.24 -14.87 -21.99
C LYS A 29 -17.43 -15.84 -21.82
N VAL A 30 -17.23 -17.01 -21.22
CA VAL A 30 -18.29 -18.04 -21.11
C VAL A 30 -18.51 -18.52 -19.66
N ALA A 31 -17.52 -18.44 -18.79
CA ALA A 31 -17.62 -18.86 -17.40
C ALA A 31 -18.68 -18.05 -16.65
N LYS A 32 -19.54 -18.73 -15.91
CA LYS A 32 -20.65 -18.16 -15.14
C LYS A 32 -20.56 -18.55 -13.67
N SER A 33 -21.46 -18.02 -12.88
CA SER A 33 -21.57 -18.29 -11.44
C SER A 33 -21.47 -19.80 -11.14
N GLY A 34 -20.55 -20.17 -10.25
CA GLY A 34 -20.24 -21.55 -9.86
C GLY A 34 -19.29 -22.31 -10.78
N ASP A 35 -18.79 -21.68 -11.85
CA ASP A 35 -17.84 -22.33 -12.77
C ASP A 35 -16.39 -22.15 -12.29
N THR A 36 -15.55 -23.12 -12.66
CA THR A 36 -14.10 -23.09 -12.41
C THR A 36 -13.35 -23.16 -13.73
N VAL A 37 -12.42 -22.24 -13.94
CA VAL A 37 -11.49 -22.21 -15.07
C VAL A 37 -10.15 -22.76 -14.60
N LEU A 38 -9.77 -23.93 -15.06
CA LEU A 38 -8.53 -24.62 -14.74
C LEU A 38 -7.50 -24.34 -15.83
N VAL A 39 -6.40 -23.66 -15.46
CA VAL A 39 -5.39 -23.19 -16.39
C VAL A 39 -4.11 -24.00 -16.25
N ALA A 40 -3.70 -24.68 -17.32
CA ALA A 40 -2.49 -25.47 -17.35
C ALA A 40 -1.22 -24.60 -17.32
N PRO A 41 -0.06 -25.15 -16.90
CA PRO A 41 1.21 -24.46 -16.96
C PRO A 41 1.54 -23.92 -18.35
N GLY A 42 2.04 -22.67 -18.39
CA GLY A 42 2.42 -22.00 -19.63
C GLY A 42 2.37 -20.49 -19.55
N VAL A 43 2.85 -19.80 -20.58
CA VAL A 43 2.87 -18.34 -20.66
C VAL A 43 1.73 -17.83 -21.53
N TYR A 44 0.81 -17.15 -20.90
CA TYR A 44 -0.40 -16.57 -21.50
C TYR A 44 -0.18 -15.08 -21.73
N ARG A 45 0.12 -14.70 -22.99
CA ARG A 45 0.36 -13.32 -23.41
C ARG A 45 -0.97 -12.69 -23.82
N GLU A 46 -1.75 -12.30 -22.83
CA GLU A 46 -3.11 -11.81 -23.05
C GLU A 46 -3.60 -10.88 -21.93
N TYR A 47 -4.66 -10.17 -22.24
CA TYR A 47 -5.51 -9.49 -21.28
C TYR A 47 -6.75 -10.34 -21.03
N VAL A 48 -6.99 -10.67 -19.79
CA VAL A 48 -8.15 -11.46 -19.34
C VAL A 48 -9.23 -10.51 -18.82
N ASP A 49 -10.37 -10.50 -19.49
CA ASP A 49 -11.51 -9.62 -19.21
C ASP A 49 -12.75 -10.45 -18.86
N PRO A 50 -12.98 -10.82 -17.59
CA PRO A 50 -14.19 -11.48 -17.15
C PRO A 50 -15.43 -10.61 -17.40
N ILE A 51 -16.48 -11.20 -17.98
CA ILE A 51 -17.70 -10.46 -18.32
C ILE A 51 -18.91 -10.84 -17.47
N PHE A 52 -18.83 -11.93 -16.71
CA PHE A 52 -19.89 -12.40 -15.83
C PHE A 52 -19.45 -12.32 -14.37
N ALA A 53 -20.38 -12.00 -13.48
CA ALA A 53 -20.20 -12.06 -12.04
C ALA A 53 -20.53 -13.46 -11.51
N GLY A 54 -19.84 -13.86 -10.43
CA GLY A 54 -20.28 -14.95 -9.57
C GLY A 54 -21.30 -14.46 -8.54
N GLU A 55 -21.60 -15.35 -7.60
CA GLU A 55 -22.43 -15.10 -6.42
C GLU A 55 -21.64 -15.43 -5.14
N PRO A 56 -22.04 -14.95 -3.97
CA PRO A 56 -21.32 -15.23 -2.72
C PRO A 56 -21.02 -16.72 -2.49
N ASP A 57 -22.00 -17.58 -2.72
CA ASP A 57 -21.93 -19.03 -2.53
C ASP A 57 -21.62 -19.79 -3.83
N ALA A 58 -21.46 -19.09 -4.94
CA ALA A 58 -21.21 -19.67 -6.27
C ALA A 58 -20.25 -18.78 -7.08
N ARG A 59 -19.02 -18.67 -6.63
CA ARG A 59 -17.98 -17.83 -7.23
C ARG A 59 -17.56 -18.35 -8.60
N ILE A 60 -17.06 -17.48 -9.46
CA ILE A 60 -16.31 -17.90 -10.65
C ILE A 60 -14.84 -17.98 -10.21
N THR A 61 -14.24 -19.17 -10.37
CA THR A 61 -12.87 -19.40 -9.94
C THR A 61 -11.94 -19.60 -11.13
N TYR A 62 -10.89 -18.78 -11.23
CA TYR A 62 -9.76 -18.98 -12.14
C TYR A 62 -8.60 -19.51 -11.32
N LYS A 63 -8.08 -20.68 -11.72
CA LYS A 63 -7.05 -21.36 -10.94
C LYS A 63 -5.98 -21.96 -11.83
N SER A 64 -4.70 -21.69 -11.51
CA SER A 64 -3.59 -22.45 -12.06
C SER A 64 -3.64 -23.90 -11.56
N THR A 65 -3.46 -24.88 -12.44
CA THR A 65 -3.47 -26.30 -12.05
C THR A 65 -2.23 -26.72 -11.29
N GLU A 66 -1.14 -25.99 -11.48
CA GLU A 66 0.10 -26.11 -10.73
C GLU A 66 0.47 -24.73 -10.15
N PRO A 67 0.79 -24.60 -8.88
CA PRO A 67 1.05 -23.30 -8.25
C PRO A 67 2.07 -22.49 -9.04
N LEU A 68 1.71 -21.24 -9.39
CA LEU A 68 2.52 -20.23 -10.07
C LEU A 68 2.99 -20.62 -11.49
N ALA A 69 2.62 -21.78 -12.01
CA ALA A 69 3.10 -22.26 -13.30
C ALA A 69 2.30 -21.72 -14.51
N ALA A 70 1.10 -21.20 -14.31
CA ALA A 70 0.37 -20.44 -15.32
C ALA A 70 0.72 -18.95 -15.19
N VAL A 71 1.43 -18.41 -16.18
CA VAL A 71 1.94 -17.04 -16.20
C VAL A 71 1.08 -16.18 -17.11
N ILE A 72 0.39 -15.19 -16.56
CA ILE A 72 -0.34 -14.16 -17.33
C ILE A 72 0.57 -12.94 -17.44
N THR A 73 0.91 -12.53 -18.66
CA THR A 73 1.87 -11.44 -18.86
C THR A 73 1.36 -10.36 -19.82
N GLY A 74 1.62 -9.11 -19.43
CA GLY A 74 1.41 -7.95 -20.30
C GLY A 74 2.47 -7.77 -21.39
N ALA A 75 3.51 -8.61 -21.41
CA ALA A 75 4.64 -8.47 -22.32
C ALA A 75 4.58 -9.40 -23.54
N GLU A 76 5.27 -8.99 -24.59
CA GLU A 76 5.60 -9.80 -25.78
C GLU A 76 7.10 -10.07 -25.86
N ARG A 77 7.47 -11.26 -26.33
CA ARG A 77 8.86 -11.61 -26.59
C ARG A 77 9.31 -11.01 -27.91
N ILE A 78 10.43 -10.29 -27.90
CA ILE A 78 11.02 -9.69 -29.09
C ILE A 78 12.29 -10.46 -29.45
N THR A 79 12.36 -10.95 -30.68
CA THR A 79 13.49 -11.70 -31.22
C THR A 79 14.21 -10.98 -32.36
N SER A 80 13.70 -9.83 -32.81
CA SER A 80 14.20 -9.06 -33.97
C SER A 80 15.27 -8.04 -33.61
N TRP A 81 15.97 -8.23 -32.50
CA TRP A 81 17.05 -7.36 -32.07
C TRP A 81 18.24 -7.39 -33.03
N LYS A 82 18.77 -6.21 -33.36
CA LYS A 82 19.98 -6.03 -34.18
C LYS A 82 20.98 -5.23 -33.38
N HIS A 83 22.28 -5.64 -33.50
CA HIS A 83 23.32 -4.87 -32.85
C HIS A 83 23.37 -3.45 -33.43
N TYR A 84 23.45 -2.44 -32.57
CA TYR A 84 23.50 -1.04 -32.94
C TYR A 84 24.91 -0.46 -32.73
N GLN A 85 25.30 -0.33 -31.46
CA GLN A 85 26.63 0.19 -31.09
C GLN A 85 26.99 -0.30 -29.68
N ASP A 86 28.28 -0.65 -29.47
CA ASP A 86 28.79 -1.10 -28.16
C ASP A 86 27.95 -2.25 -27.56
N ASN A 87 27.32 -2.02 -26.42
CA ASN A 87 26.41 -2.97 -25.76
C ASN A 87 24.93 -2.73 -26.09
N VAL A 88 24.64 -1.77 -27.00
CA VAL A 88 23.29 -1.40 -27.36
C VAL A 88 22.79 -2.16 -28.57
N TRP A 89 21.60 -2.67 -28.46
CA TRP A 89 20.83 -3.31 -29.51
C TRP A 89 19.57 -2.50 -29.80
N VAL A 90 19.05 -2.65 -31.01
CA VAL A 90 17.84 -1.94 -31.46
C VAL A 90 16.83 -2.92 -32.04
N CYS A 91 15.57 -2.71 -31.73
CA CYS A 91 14.46 -3.37 -32.43
C CYS A 91 13.46 -2.32 -32.95
N ARG A 92 12.72 -2.70 -33.98
CA ARG A 92 11.63 -1.90 -34.56
C ARG A 92 10.34 -2.71 -34.40
N VAL A 93 9.33 -2.09 -33.83
CA VAL A 93 8.04 -2.72 -33.53
C VAL A 93 6.95 -1.91 -34.23
N PRO A 94 6.19 -2.51 -35.17
CA PRO A 94 5.07 -1.82 -35.79
C PRO A 94 4.08 -1.32 -34.74
N ASN A 95 3.62 -0.06 -34.86
CA ASN A 95 2.70 0.53 -33.89
C ASN A 95 1.35 -0.22 -33.80
N SER A 96 0.97 -0.93 -34.86
CA SER A 96 -0.19 -1.83 -34.85
C SER A 96 -0.10 -2.94 -33.80
N THR A 97 1.11 -3.29 -33.31
CA THR A 97 1.32 -4.26 -32.22
C THR A 97 0.67 -3.80 -30.92
N PHE A 98 0.63 -2.50 -30.68
CA PHE A 98 0.13 -1.91 -29.45
C PHE A 98 -1.38 -1.59 -29.48
N GLY A 99 -2.01 -1.64 -30.66
CA GLY A 99 -3.41 -1.30 -30.80
C GLY A 99 -3.70 0.17 -30.46
N ALA A 100 -4.66 0.40 -29.58
CA ALA A 100 -5.02 1.76 -29.15
C ALA A 100 -4.13 2.33 -28.02
N TYR A 101 -3.26 1.52 -27.44
CA TYR A 101 -2.40 1.91 -26.32
C TYR A 101 -0.95 1.53 -26.58
N ASN A 102 -0.14 2.52 -26.90
CA ASN A 102 1.30 2.33 -27.09
C ASN A 102 2.07 2.79 -25.83
N PRO A 103 2.62 1.86 -25.04
CA PRO A 103 3.35 2.19 -23.82
C PRO A 103 4.61 3.04 -24.06
N TYR A 104 5.16 3.02 -25.26
CA TYR A 104 6.39 3.74 -25.64
C TYR A 104 6.13 5.16 -26.20
N THR A 105 4.87 5.58 -26.20
CA THR A 105 4.43 6.96 -26.49
C THR A 105 3.55 7.53 -25.38
N THR A 106 3.20 6.69 -24.39
CA THR A 106 2.37 7.09 -23.26
C THR A 106 3.26 7.32 -22.05
N PHE A 107 3.26 8.56 -21.54
CA PHE A 107 3.98 8.89 -20.32
C PHE A 107 3.19 8.51 -19.07
N VAL A 108 3.92 8.16 -18.02
CA VAL A 108 3.36 8.08 -16.67
C VAL A 108 2.98 9.48 -16.24
N TYR A 109 1.73 9.69 -15.94
CA TYR A 109 1.17 10.98 -15.58
C TYR A 109 -0.07 10.80 -14.70
N GLY A 110 -0.24 11.69 -13.74
CA GLY A 110 -1.42 11.72 -12.87
C GLY A 110 -1.27 12.68 -11.71
N ASP A 111 -2.27 12.75 -10.88
CA ASP A 111 -2.28 13.57 -9.69
C ASP A 111 -1.23 13.09 -8.69
N TRP A 112 -0.58 14.03 -8.04
CA TRP A 112 0.51 13.78 -7.08
C TRP A 112 1.72 13.03 -7.66
N TYR A 113 1.89 13.01 -8.97
CA TYR A 113 3.08 12.52 -9.64
C TYR A 113 4.10 13.66 -9.85
N PHE A 114 5.32 13.49 -9.34
CA PHE A 114 6.35 14.54 -9.31
C PHE A 114 7.72 14.04 -9.81
N ALA A 115 7.76 13.15 -10.77
CA ALA A 115 9.03 12.65 -11.28
C ALA A 115 9.92 13.78 -11.84
N LYS A 116 11.23 13.62 -11.70
CA LYS A 116 12.22 14.58 -12.21
C LYS A 116 12.37 14.55 -13.74
N ALA A 117 11.97 13.45 -14.34
CA ALA A 117 12.01 13.24 -15.80
C ALA A 117 10.77 12.48 -16.24
N ASP A 118 10.29 12.78 -17.43
CA ASP A 118 9.21 12.04 -18.06
C ASP A 118 9.61 10.57 -18.23
N LYS A 119 8.72 9.66 -17.85
CA LYS A 119 8.89 8.21 -17.99
C LYS A 119 7.72 7.63 -18.75
N HIS A 120 8.03 6.76 -19.69
CA HIS A 120 6.99 6.03 -20.41
C HIS A 120 6.39 4.91 -19.54
N THR A 121 5.16 4.50 -19.85
CA THR A 121 4.57 3.31 -19.25
C THR A 121 5.20 2.02 -19.80
N GLY A 122 5.99 2.13 -20.85
CA GLY A 122 6.81 1.06 -21.43
C GLY A 122 7.95 0.60 -20.52
N CYS A 123 8.40 -0.62 -20.76
CA CYS A 123 9.59 -1.20 -20.15
C CYS A 123 10.17 -2.33 -21.00
N VAL A 124 11.48 -2.50 -20.97
CA VAL A 124 12.21 -3.63 -21.57
C VAL A 124 12.68 -4.56 -20.46
N TYR A 125 12.55 -5.86 -20.67
CA TYR A 125 12.94 -6.88 -19.69
C TYR A 125 13.98 -7.84 -20.32
N LEU A 126 15.06 -8.08 -19.59
CA LEU A 126 16.07 -9.08 -19.92
C LEU A 126 16.05 -10.18 -18.86
N ASN A 127 15.60 -11.39 -19.20
CA ASN A 127 15.47 -12.51 -18.26
C ASN A 127 14.72 -12.09 -16.98
N ASP A 128 13.55 -11.48 -17.15
CA ASP A 128 12.66 -10.93 -16.12
C ASP A 128 13.17 -9.67 -15.38
N ARG A 129 14.42 -9.24 -15.60
CA ARG A 129 14.95 -7.97 -15.08
C ARG A 129 14.42 -6.79 -15.90
N ALA A 130 13.80 -5.83 -15.25
CA ALA A 130 13.42 -4.55 -15.86
C ALA A 130 14.65 -3.67 -16.09
N LEU A 131 14.71 -3.02 -17.25
CA LEU A 131 15.76 -2.08 -17.62
C LEU A 131 15.34 -0.65 -17.29
N TYR A 132 16.30 0.20 -16.95
CA TYR A 132 16.10 1.61 -16.59
C TYR A 132 15.97 2.48 -17.85
N GLU A 133 14.95 3.33 -17.85
CA GLU A 133 14.69 4.26 -18.95
C GLU A 133 15.65 5.46 -18.93
N THR A 134 16.19 5.82 -20.07
CA THR A 134 16.99 7.04 -20.26
C THR A 134 16.27 8.08 -21.10
N SER A 135 16.63 9.35 -20.89
CA SER A 135 16.05 10.47 -21.64
C SER A 135 16.66 10.65 -23.02
N SER A 136 17.78 9.99 -23.30
CA SER A 136 18.48 10.06 -24.57
C SER A 136 19.13 8.74 -24.95
N LEU A 137 19.36 8.55 -26.26
CA LEU A 137 20.13 7.42 -26.77
C LEU A 137 21.60 7.44 -26.28
N GLU A 138 22.17 8.64 -26.12
CA GLU A 138 23.54 8.80 -25.60
C GLU A 138 23.67 8.24 -24.20
N ASP A 139 22.71 8.52 -23.31
CA ASP A 139 22.71 7.98 -21.94
C ASP A 139 22.46 6.47 -21.91
N CYS A 140 21.65 5.96 -22.83
CA CYS A 140 21.46 4.53 -23.02
C CYS A 140 22.78 3.83 -23.41
N ILE A 141 23.56 4.43 -24.32
CA ILE A 141 24.86 3.91 -24.74
C ILE A 141 25.86 3.95 -23.58
N LYS A 142 25.96 5.05 -22.85
CA LYS A 142 26.86 5.18 -21.69
C LYS A 142 26.56 4.15 -20.61
N GLY A 143 25.31 3.89 -20.32
CA GLY A 143 24.89 2.92 -19.30
C GLY A 143 25.46 3.26 -17.92
N GLU A 144 25.38 4.54 -17.51
CA GLU A 144 25.86 5.00 -16.21
C GLU A 144 24.98 4.48 -15.08
N VAL A 145 25.58 4.27 -13.91
CA VAL A 145 24.88 3.84 -12.69
C VAL A 145 23.90 4.93 -12.23
N TYR A 146 22.72 4.52 -11.85
CA TYR A 146 21.72 5.36 -11.19
C TYR A 146 21.74 5.11 -9.70
N GLU A 147 22.46 5.94 -8.97
CA GLU A 147 22.74 5.80 -7.53
C GLU A 147 21.48 5.84 -6.65
N CYS A 148 20.35 6.35 -7.16
CA CYS A 148 19.10 6.44 -6.40
C CYS A 148 18.28 5.14 -6.39
N SER A 149 18.68 4.11 -7.12
CA SER A 149 18.02 2.81 -7.10
C SER A 149 18.30 2.03 -5.82
N TRP A 150 17.42 1.11 -5.45
CA TRP A 150 17.68 0.12 -4.42
C TRP A 150 18.80 -0.87 -4.83
N VAL A 151 18.98 -1.10 -6.13
CA VAL A 151 20.00 -1.97 -6.70
C VAL A 151 20.77 -1.20 -7.78
N PRO A 152 21.67 -0.27 -7.39
CA PRO A 152 22.36 0.62 -8.32
C PRO A 152 23.16 -0.13 -9.38
N GLU A 153 23.76 -1.28 -9.05
CA GLU A 153 24.52 -2.11 -9.98
C GLU A 153 23.69 -2.68 -11.12
N GLU A 154 22.38 -2.84 -10.95
CA GLU A 154 21.49 -3.27 -12.01
C GLU A 154 21.05 -2.11 -12.91
N SER A 155 21.17 -0.89 -12.43
CA SER A 155 20.74 0.30 -13.18
C SER A 155 21.58 0.62 -14.42
N VAL A 156 22.66 -0.11 -14.62
CA VAL A 156 23.49 -0.03 -15.83
C VAL A 156 22.81 -0.61 -17.08
N TYR A 157 21.81 -1.45 -16.90
CA TYR A 157 20.96 -1.93 -17.99
C TYR A 157 19.96 -0.85 -18.33
N LYS A 158 20.06 -0.28 -19.53
CA LYS A 158 19.27 0.90 -19.94
C LYS A 158 18.44 0.62 -21.18
N TRP A 159 17.40 1.41 -21.34
CA TRP A 159 16.65 1.46 -22.59
C TRP A 159 16.23 2.88 -22.93
N TYR A 160 15.97 3.11 -24.22
CA TYR A 160 15.50 4.37 -24.79
C TYR A 160 14.54 4.08 -25.95
N THR A 161 13.63 4.97 -26.23
CA THR A 161 12.66 4.82 -27.33
C THR A 161 12.49 6.10 -28.13
N GLU A 162 12.15 5.93 -29.40
CA GLU A 162 11.72 7.00 -30.31
C GLU A 162 10.71 6.46 -31.31
N GLN A 163 10.02 7.38 -32.01
CA GLN A 163 9.02 7.04 -33.02
C GLN A 163 9.50 7.33 -34.42
N ASP A 164 9.36 6.39 -35.32
CA ASP A 164 9.54 6.58 -36.75
C ASP A 164 8.17 6.80 -37.40
N GLN A 165 7.89 8.06 -37.72
CA GLN A 165 6.61 8.47 -38.31
C GLN A 165 6.46 8.04 -39.79
N GLU A 166 7.58 7.79 -40.50
CA GLU A 166 7.56 7.39 -41.90
C GLU A 166 7.16 5.93 -42.04
N THR A 167 7.64 5.07 -41.13
CA THR A 167 7.36 3.63 -41.16
C THR A 167 6.27 3.20 -40.21
N ASP A 168 5.73 4.10 -39.38
CA ASP A 168 4.76 3.83 -38.31
C ASP A 168 5.26 2.75 -37.34
N GLU A 169 6.49 2.94 -36.85
CA GLU A 169 7.15 2.02 -35.94
C GLU A 169 7.65 2.73 -34.67
N THR A 170 7.59 1.99 -33.56
CA THR A 170 8.32 2.29 -32.33
C THR A 170 9.71 1.68 -32.43
N ILE A 171 10.75 2.52 -32.26
CA ILE A 171 12.15 2.08 -32.20
C ILE A 171 12.54 2.00 -30.73
N ILE A 172 13.08 0.85 -30.32
CA ILE A 172 13.52 0.62 -28.94
C ILE A 172 15.01 0.24 -28.96
N TYR A 173 15.82 1.01 -28.24
CA TYR A 173 17.23 0.74 -27.98
C TYR A 173 17.39 0.19 -26.58
N ALA A 174 18.23 -0.84 -26.42
CA ALA A 174 18.48 -1.43 -25.11
C ALA A 174 19.95 -1.81 -24.94
N ASN A 175 20.54 -1.39 -23.83
CA ASN A 175 21.90 -1.71 -23.42
C ASN A 175 21.86 -2.97 -22.54
N PHE A 176 22.25 -4.09 -23.09
CA PHE A 176 22.23 -5.39 -22.42
C PHE A 176 23.56 -5.77 -21.75
N LYS A 177 24.51 -4.82 -21.64
CA LYS A 177 25.79 -5.03 -20.94
C LYS A 177 26.59 -6.25 -21.42
N GLY A 178 26.55 -6.52 -22.72
CA GLY A 178 27.28 -7.61 -23.36
C GLY A 178 26.49 -8.91 -23.48
N ALA A 179 25.28 -9.00 -22.97
CA ALA A 179 24.37 -10.11 -23.26
C ALA A 179 23.93 -10.07 -24.73
N ASP A 180 23.80 -11.22 -25.34
CA ASP A 180 23.32 -11.40 -26.72
C ASP A 180 21.81 -11.68 -26.67
N PRO A 181 20.92 -10.72 -27.05
CA PRO A 181 19.49 -10.89 -26.95
C PRO A 181 18.93 -12.03 -27.80
N SER A 182 19.69 -12.56 -28.76
CA SER A 182 19.31 -13.76 -29.53
C SER A 182 19.35 -15.04 -28.69
N LYS A 183 20.08 -15.04 -27.57
CA LYS A 183 20.26 -16.17 -26.66
C LYS A 183 19.49 -16.03 -25.36
N GLU A 184 18.90 -14.84 -25.13
CA GLU A 184 18.24 -14.49 -23.91
C GLU A 184 16.71 -14.38 -24.11
N ASN A 185 15.98 -14.30 -22.99
CA ASN A 185 14.57 -13.95 -23.03
C ASN A 185 14.42 -12.43 -22.91
N VAL A 186 14.19 -11.76 -24.06
CA VAL A 186 13.96 -10.31 -24.08
C VAL A 186 12.50 -10.03 -24.39
N GLU A 187 11.85 -9.28 -23.51
CA GLU A 187 10.44 -8.95 -23.58
C GLU A 187 10.22 -7.44 -23.48
N ILE A 188 9.12 -6.98 -24.03
CA ILE A 188 8.62 -5.62 -23.87
C ILE A 188 7.17 -5.66 -23.41
N ASN A 189 6.76 -4.81 -22.48
CA ASN A 189 5.36 -4.72 -22.13
C ASN A 189 4.56 -4.00 -23.23
N VAL A 190 3.37 -4.55 -23.51
CA VAL A 190 2.50 -4.03 -24.57
C VAL A 190 1.05 -3.88 -24.11
N ARG A 191 0.71 -4.42 -22.93
CA ARG A 191 -0.65 -4.39 -22.38
C ARG A 191 -0.68 -3.60 -21.10
N ARG A 192 -1.71 -2.79 -20.97
CA ARG A 192 -1.95 -1.97 -19.79
C ARG A 192 -2.32 -2.82 -18.57
N GLU A 193 -3.07 -3.86 -18.78
CA GLU A 193 -3.62 -4.74 -17.75
C GLU A 193 -3.41 -6.21 -18.12
N CYS A 194 -3.40 -7.11 -17.12
CA CYS A 194 -3.31 -8.55 -17.33
C CYS A 194 -4.65 -9.25 -17.00
N PHE A 195 -5.27 -8.91 -15.85
CA PHE A 195 -6.52 -9.55 -15.42
C PHE A 195 -7.42 -8.54 -14.72
N MET A 196 -8.32 -7.92 -15.45
CA MET A 196 -9.22 -6.90 -14.91
C MET A 196 -10.50 -6.82 -15.75
N PRO A 197 -11.70 -6.79 -15.15
CA PRO A 197 -12.93 -6.62 -15.91
C PRO A 197 -12.96 -5.24 -16.58
N SER A 198 -13.32 -5.21 -17.86
CA SER A 198 -13.58 -3.94 -18.57
C SER A 198 -14.82 -3.21 -18.08
N LYS A 199 -15.70 -3.91 -17.34
CA LYS A 199 -16.95 -3.40 -16.78
C LYS A 199 -16.93 -3.45 -15.26
N THR A 200 -17.56 -2.47 -14.64
CA THR A 200 -17.86 -2.46 -13.20
C THR A 200 -18.91 -3.51 -12.83
N GLY A 201 -18.96 -3.91 -11.55
CA GLY A 201 -19.99 -4.82 -11.04
C GLY A 201 -19.73 -6.31 -11.31
N VAL A 202 -18.61 -6.69 -11.91
CA VAL A 202 -18.22 -8.09 -12.13
C VAL A 202 -17.61 -8.66 -10.85
N GLY A 203 -18.45 -8.99 -9.89
CA GLY A 203 -18.06 -9.41 -8.55
C GLY A 203 -17.90 -10.91 -8.36
N TYR A 204 -17.50 -11.31 -7.14
CA TYR A 204 -17.39 -12.69 -6.67
C TYR A 204 -16.54 -13.61 -7.56
N ILE A 205 -15.40 -13.09 -7.98
CA ILE A 205 -14.37 -13.83 -8.71
C ILE A 205 -13.25 -14.22 -7.74
N THR A 206 -12.72 -15.42 -7.93
CA THR A 206 -11.49 -15.89 -7.27
C THR A 206 -10.42 -16.10 -8.32
N VAL A 207 -9.23 -15.52 -8.10
CA VAL A 207 -8.01 -15.72 -8.90
C VAL A 207 -6.95 -16.33 -7.98
N SER A 208 -6.51 -17.56 -8.30
CA SER A 208 -5.66 -18.34 -7.40
C SER A 208 -4.50 -19.03 -8.11
N GLY A 209 -3.30 -18.86 -7.58
CA GLY A 209 -2.11 -19.63 -7.97
C GLY A 209 -1.45 -19.21 -9.27
N PHE A 210 -1.65 -18.00 -9.75
CA PHE A 210 -1.03 -17.47 -10.97
C PHE A 210 0.22 -16.66 -10.70
N THR A 211 1.15 -16.64 -11.66
CA THR A 211 2.10 -15.54 -11.82
C THR A 211 1.47 -14.50 -12.77
N VAL A 212 1.36 -13.25 -12.32
CA VAL A 212 0.84 -12.11 -13.11
C VAL A 212 1.94 -11.06 -13.19
N THR A 213 2.37 -10.68 -14.41
CA THR A 213 3.60 -9.90 -14.54
C THR A 213 3.66 -8.99 -15.77
N LYS A 214 4.50 -7.95 -15.69
CA LYS A 214 4.95 -7.09 -16.81
C LYS A 214 3.83 -6.32 -17.50
N ALA A 215 2.98 -5.65 -16.72
CA ALA A 215 1.97 -4.75 -17.27
C ALA A 215 2.48 -3.31 -17.40
N ALA A 216 2.01 -2.63 -18.44
CA ALA A 216 2.25 -1.22 -18.70
C ALA A 216 1.17 -0.34 -18.07
N THR A 217 0.94 -0.50 -16.76
CA THR A 217 -0.08 0.23 -16.03
C THR A 217 0.21 1.73 -16.00
N THR A 218 -0.83 2.55 -15.92
CA THR A 218 -0.70 3.99 -15.75
C THR A 218 -0.61 4.35 -14.27
N TRP A 219 -0.22 5.59 -13.97
CA TRP A 219 -0.28 6.11 -12.61
C TRP A 219 -1.71 6.00 -12.07
N ALA A 220 -1.83 5.56 -10.84
CA ALA A 220 -3.10 5.46 -10.14
C ALA A 220 -3.28 6.69 -9.24
N PRO A 221 -4.00 7.71 -9.71
CA PRO A 221 -4.19 8.95 -8.97
C PRO A 221 -5.25 8.77 -7.87
N PRO A 222 -5.15 9.53 -6.75
CA PRO A 222 -6.06 9.34 -5.61
C PRO A 222 -7.51 9.77 -5.88
N ALA A 223 -7.74 10.74 -6.75
CA ALA A 223 -9.08 11.28 -6.98
C ALA A 223 -9.77 10.78 -8.26
N ALA A 224 -9.14 9.89 -9.02
CA ALA A 224 -9.65 9.42 -10.30
C ALA A 224 -9.63 7.88 -10.43
N TYR A 225 -9.94 7.39 -11.61
CA TYR A 225 -9.85 5.98 -11.94
C TYR A 225 -8.44 5.43 -11.70
N GLN A 226 -8.38 4.29 -11.05
CA GLN A 226 -7.13 3.59 -10.76
C GLN A 226 -7.13 2.22 -11.43
N ASP A 227 -6.29 2.04 -12.43
CA ASP A 227 -6.00 0.71 -12.96
C ASP A 227 -4.85 0.04 -12.21
N GLY A 228 -4.74 -1.26 -12.42
CA GLY A 228 -3.66 -2.07 -11.92
C GLY A 228 -3.44 -3.25 -12.85
N MET A 229 -2.38 -4.00 -12.60
CA MET A 229 -2.12 -5.20 -13.40
C MET A 229 -3.24 -6.24 -13.24
N ILE A 230 -3.79 -6.33 -12.02
CA ILE A 230 -4.95 -7.16 -11.66
C ILE A 230 -5.85 -6.41 -10.68
N GLY A 231 -7.18 -6.60 -10.79
CA GLY A 231 -8.11 -6.01 -9.83
C GLY A 231 -9.57 -6.20 -10.16
N PRO A 232 -10.46 -5.87 -9.21
CA PRO A 232 -11.90 -6.10 -9.31
C PRO A 232 -12.67 -5.05 -10.12
N HIS A 233 -12.11 -3.90 -10.41
CA HIS A 233 -12.73 -2.79 -11.14
C HIS A 233 -14.13 -2.42 -10.62
N TRP A 234 -14.21 -1.84 -9.40
CA TRP A 234 -15.47 -1.38 -8.82
C TRP A 234 -16.55 -2.46 -8.76
N SER A 235 -16.25 -3.52 -8.04
CA SER A 235 -17.16 -4.62 -7.81
C SER A 235 -17.08 -5.13 -6.37
N LYS A 236 -17.70 -6.27 -6.08
CA LYS A 236 -17.75 -6.82 -4.74
C LYS A 236 -17.14 -8.21 -4.66
N GLY A 237 -16.48 -8.46 -3.51
CA GLY A 237 -16.18 -9.80 -3.05
C GLY A 237 -15.18 -10.60 -3.87
N TRP A 238 -14.17 -9.97 -4.46
CA TRP A 238 -13.08 -10.72 -5.12
C TRP A 238 -12.17 -11.38 -4.09
N ILE A 239 -11.56 -12.50 -4.51
CA ILE A 239 -10.46 -13.14 -3.79
C ILE A 239 -9.27 -13.23 -4.75
N ILE A 240 -8.13 -12.66 -4.37
CA ILE A 240 -6.85 -12.81 -5.07
C ILE A 240 -5.90 -13.48 -4.09
N GLU A 241 -5.49 -14.71 -4.39
CA GLU A 241 -4.74 -15.51 -3.42
C GLU A 241 -3.70 -16.41 -4.08
N ASP A 242 -2.64 -16.71 -3.29
CA ASP A 242 -1.58 -17.64 -3.67
C ASP A 242 -0.89 -17.28 -5.00
N CYS A 243 -0.87 -15.98 -5.37
CA CYS A 243 -0.33 -15.47 -6.62
C CYS A 243 1.04 -14.81 -6.42
N GLU A 244 1.84 -14.81 -7.49
CA GLU A 244 2.99 -13.93 -7.64
C GLU A 244 2.62 -12.77 -8.56
N ILE A 245 2.82 -11.53 -8.09
CA ILE A 245 2.41 -10.32 -8.81
C ILE A 245 3.62 -9.39 -8.88
N SER A 246 4.15 -9.17 -10.09
CA SER A 246 5.45 -8.50 -10.25
C SER A 246 5.59 -7.69 -11.52
N ASN A 247 6.54 -6.75 -11.51
CA ASN A 247 6.92 -5.98 -12.70
C ASN A 247 5.77 -5.18 -13.32
N SER A 248 4.92 -4.56 -12.49
CA SER A 248 3.97 -3.55 -12.96
C SER A 248 4.65 -2.20 -13.07
N LYS A 249 4.42 -1.45 -14.15
CA LYS A 249 5.01 -0.10 -14.27
C LYS A 249 4.53 0.84 -13.18
N CYS A 250 3.27 0.72 -12.74
CA CYS A 250 2.73 1.45 -11.60
C CYS A 250 2.18 0.49 -10.55
N ALA A 251 0.90 0.17 -10.57
CA ALA A 251 0.25 -0.62 -9.53
C ALA A 251 0.18 -2.12 -9.85
N GLY A 252 0.47 -2.97 -8.86
CA GLY A 252 0.28 -4.42 -8.95
C GLY A 252 -1.21 -4.76 -8.89
N ILE A 253 -1.82 -4.67 -7.71
CA ILE A 253 -3.25 -4.88 -7.50
C ILE A 253 -3.95 -3.53 -7.34
N SER A 254 -5.04 -3.31 -8.08
CA SER A 254 -5.89 -2.14 -7.87
C SER A 254 -7.26 -2.54 -7.32
N LEU A 255 -7.62 -1.97 -6.17
CA LEU A 255 -8.95 -1.96 -5.57
C LEU A 255 -9.61 -0.58 -5.76
N GLY A 256 -9.31 0.08 -6.86
CA GLY A 256 -9.68 1.46 -7.12
C GLY A 256 -11.12 1.69 -7.57
N LYS A 257 -11.44 2.98 -7.74
CA LYS A 257 -12.77 3.42 -8.17
C LYS A 257 -12.98 3.27 -9.68
N TYR A 258 -14.25 3.36 -10.06
CA TYR A 258 -14.70 3.44 -11.45
C TYR A 258 -14.20 4.71 -12.17
N LEU A 259 -14.19 4.67 -13.49
CA LEU A 259 -13.96 5.86 -14.32
C LEU A 259 -15.20 6.77 -14.28
N ASP A 260 -15.01 8.02 -13.87
CA ASP A 260 -16.03 9.07 -13.87
C ASP A 260 -15.63 10.20 -14.80
N PRO A 261 -16.08 10.20 -16.07
CA PRO A 261 -15.70 11.22 -17.05
C PRO A 261 -16.09 12.65 -16.66
N GLU A 262 -17.02 12.82 -15.73
CA GLU A 262 -17.44 14.13 -15.24
C GLU A 262 -16.57 14.65 -14.10
N ASN A 263 -15.77 13.81 -13.45
CA ASN A 263 -14.92 14.17 -12.32
C ASN A 263 -13.44 13.86 -12.53
N ASP A 264 -13.10 12.84 -13.29
CA ASP A 264 -11.70 12.38 -13.48
C ASP A 264 -10.96 13.30 -14.47
N HIS A 265 -10.83 14.57 -14.10
CA HIS A 265 -10.34 15.64 -14.99
C HIS A 265 -8.84 15.59 -15.27
N TYR A 266 -8.05 14.78 -14.56
CA TYR A 266 -6.62 14.61 -14.85
C TYR A 266 -6.32 14.10 -16.23
N PHE A 267 -7.24 13.34 -16.81
CA PHE A 267 -7.10 12.79 -18.15
C PHE A 267 -7.53 13.78 -19.24
N THR A 268 -7.84 15.00 -18.85
CA THR A 268 -8.24 16.08 -19.75
C THR A 268 -7.42 17.35 -19.50
N THR A 269 -7.30 18.22 -20.50
CA THR A 269 -6.64 19.50 -20.35
C THR A 269 -7.52 20.59 -19.70
N LYS A 270 -8.70 20.23 -19.21
CA LYS A 270 -9.69 21.13 -18.59
C LYS A 270 -9.66 21.12 -17.06
N TYR A 271 -8.50 20.98 -16.51
CA TYR A 271 -8.29 20.89 -15.09
C TYR A 271 -8.34 22.27 -14.42
N VAL A 272 -9.33 22.49 -13.56
CA VAL A 272 -9.52 23.79 -12.88
C VAL A 272 -9.80 23.65 -11.37
N LYS A 273 -10.10 22.46 -10.87
CA LYS A 273 -10.28 22.18 -9.44
C LYS A 273 -8.99 21.66 -8.84
N SER A 274 -8.78 21.92 -7.54
CA SER A 274 -7.65 21.32 -6.85
C SER A 274 -7.86 19.79 -6.69
N PRO A 275 -6.76 19.00 -6.62
CA PRO A 275 -6.83 17.57 -6.36
C PRO A 275 -7.69 17.21 -5.14
N THR A 276 -7.46 17.88 -4.03
CA THR A 276 -8.24 17.66 -2.79
C THR A 276 -9.72 17.97 -2.93
N GLN A 277 -10.09 18.94 -3.77
CA GLN A 277 -11.50 19.20 -4.07
C GLN A 277 -12.10 18.08 -4.91
N MET A 278 -11.36 17.55 -5.87
CA MET A 278 -11.83 16.43 -6.69
C MET A 278 -11.98 15.13 -5.88
N GLU A 279 -11.15 14.93 -4.87
CA GLU A 279 -11.32 13.81 -3.93
C GLU A 279 -12.64 13.88 -3.18
N ARG A 280 -12.97 15.05 -2.60
CA ARG A 280 -14.28 15.25 -1.96
C ARG A 280 -15.43 15.06 -2.92
N ASP A 281 -15.31 15.63 -4.13
CA ASP A 281 -16.31 15.45 -5.18
C ASP A 281 -16.49 13.97 -5.51
N ALA A 282 -15.42 13.19 -5.62
CA ALA A 282 -15.46 11.76 -5.92
C ALA A 282 -16.23 10.97 -4.83
N VAL A 283 -15.99 11.26 -3.56
CA VAL A 283 -16.67 10.62 -2.42
C VAL A 283 -18.17 10.93 -2.46
N CYS A 284 -18.54 12.19 -2.62
CA CYS A 284 -19.96 12.59 -2.71
C CYS A 284 -20.64 11.99 -3.94
N ARG A 285 -19.96 11.96 -5.09
CA ARG A 285 -20.47 11.38 -6.33
C ARG A 285 -20.59 9.86 -6.23
N GLY A 286 -19.70 9.21 -5.48
CA GLY A 286 -19.75 7.77 -5.22
C GLY A 286 -21.09 7.30 -4.69
N GLN A 287 -21.78 8.12 -3.89
CA GLN A 287 -23.13 7.81 -3.38
C GLN A 287 -24.12 7.60 -4.54
N TYR A 288 -24.04 8.40 -5.58
CA TYR A 288 -24.90 8.24 -6.79
C TYR A 288 -24.50 7.06 -7.65
N HIS A 289 -23.23 6.65 -7.62
CA HIS A 289 -22.69 5.51 -8.34
C HIS A 289 -22.75 4.20 -7.56
N GLY A 290 -23.52 4.17 -6.46
CA GLY A 290 -23.76 2.97 -5.67
C GLY A 290 -22.57 2.53 -4.82
N TRP A 291 -21.81 3.48 -4.27
CA TRP A 291 -20.81 3.20 -3.28
C TRP A 291 -21.45 2.79 -1.95
N LEU A 292 -21.86 1.54 -1.89
CA LEU A 292 -22.60 0.93 -0.79
C LEU A 292 -21.98 -0.43 -0.42
N LYS A 293 -22.04 -0.78 0.86
CA LYS A 293 -21.52 -2.05 1.40
C LYS A 293 -22.04 -3.29 0.66
N GLU A 294 -23.27 -3.22 0.14
CA GLU A 294 -23.92 -4.32 -0.59
C GLU A 294 -23.38 -4.48 -2.01
N LYS A 295 -22.72 -3.47 -2.58
CA LYS A 295 -22.38 -3.43 -4.01
C LYS A 295 -20.88 -3.43 -4.29
N VAL A 296 -20.06 -2.87 -3.39
CA VAL A 296 -18.63 -2.61 -3.64
C VAL A 296 -17.80 -3.07 -2.44
N GLY A 297 -16.55 -3.49 -2.69
CA GLY A 297 -15.60 -3.83 -1.65
C GLY A 297 -15.70 -5.27 -1.16
N SER A 298 -15.36 -5.51 0.09
CA SER A 298 -15.32 -6.84 0.73
C SER A 298 -14.42 -7.84 -0.02
N HIS A 299 -13.30 -7.36 -0.52
CA HIS A 299 -12.30 -8.19 -1.19
C HIS A 299 -11.41 -8.90 -0.17
N ILE A 300 -10.84 -10.04 -0.56
CA ILE A 300 -9.84 -10.77 0.22
C ILE A 300 -8.59 -10.88 -0.65
N ILE A 301 -7.52 -10.25 -0.21
CA ILE A 301 -6.22 -10.27 -0.88
C ILE A 301 -5.25 -10.96 0.08
N ARG A 302 -4.85 -12.21 -0.24
CA ARG A 302 -4.09 -12.99 0.73
C ARG A 302 -3.06 -13.96 0.14
N ARG A 303 -1.99 -14.18 0.88
CA ARG A 303 -0.93 -15.14 0.56
C ARG A 303 -0.34 -14.91 -0.83
N ASN A 304 -0.23 -13.65 -1.23
CA ASN A 304 0.41 -13.27 -2.47
C ASN A 304 1.85 -12.80 -2.20
N ASN A 305 2.75 -13.07 -3.15
CA ASN A 305 4.06 -12.44 -3.24
C ASN A 305 3.97 -11.28 -4.23
N ILE A 306 4.13 -10.03 -3.76
CA ILE A 306 3.91 -8.82 -4.56
C ILE A 306 5.19 -7.99 -4.55
N HIS A 307 5.80 -7.75 -5.71
CA HIS A 307 7.10 -7.07 -5.77
C HIS A 307 7.38 -6.39 -7.11
N HIS A 308 8.36 -5.48 -7.10
CA HIS A 308 8.83 -4.78 -8.30
C HIS A 308 7.69 -4.08 -9.06
N CYS A 309 6.78 -3.45 -8.32
CA CYS A 309 5.76 -2.55 -8.84
C CYS A 309 6.19 -1.12 -8.49
N GLU A 310 6.26 -0.21 -9.47
CA GLU A 310 6.97 1.06 -9.27
C GLU A 310 6.12 2.14 -8.59
N GLN A 311 4.81 1.95 -8.44
CA GLN A 311 3.96 2.84 -7.62
C GLN A 311 3.44 2.15 -6.37
N GLY A 312 2.81 1.01 -6.50
CA GLY A 312 2.20 0.36 -5.35
C GLY A 312 2.04 -1.15 -5.52
N GLY A 313 2.23 -1.90 -4.43
CA GLY A 313 1.89 -3.32 -4.41
C GLY A 313 0.39 -3.52 -4.49
N ILE A 314 -0.34 -2.92 -3.56
CA ILE A 314 -1.81 -2.88 -3.50
C ILE A 314 -2.23 -1.43 -3.34
N ILE A 315 -3.05 -0.95 -4.25
CA ILE A 315 -3.63 0.39 -4.16
C ILE A 315 -5.14 0.32 -4.15
N GLY A 316 -5.80 1.31 -3.53
CA GLY A 316 -7.25 1.39 -3.55
C GLY A 316 -7.77 2.80 -3.28
N ARG A 317 -8.82 3.17 -4.01
CA ARG A 317 -9.61 4.36 -3.76
C ARG A 317 -11.08 3.96 -3.76
N MET A 318 -11.75 4.10 -2.64
CA MET A 318 -13.19 3.81 -2.46
C MET A 318 -13.60 2.36 -2.73
N GLY A 319 -13.04 1.70 -3.74
CA GLY A 319 -13.38 0.32 -4.11
C GLY A 319 -12.88 -0.73 -3.13
N GLY A 320 -11.85 -0.42 -2.34
CA GLY A 320 -11.25 -1.32 -1.36
C GLY A 320 -11.96 -1.40 0.00
N VAL A 321 -13.07 -0.70 0.20
CA VAL A 321 -13.82 -0.68 1.48
C VAL A 321 -14.23 -2.09 1.95
N PHE A 322 -14.27 -2.32 3.25
CA PHE A 322 -14.68 -3.59 3.88
C PHE A 322 -13.82 -4.80 3.51
N SER A 323 -12.60 -4.57 3.03
CA SER A 323 -11.71 -5.62 2.53
C SER A 323 -10.74 -6.13 3.59
N ILE A 324 -10.23 -7.34 3.37
CA ILE A 324 -9.20 -7.98 4.17
C ILE A 324 -7.96 -8.16 3.29
N ILE A 325 -6.83 -7.62 3.75
CA ILE A 325 -5.51 -7.76 3.13
C ILE A 325 -4.63 -8.47 4.14
N GLU A 326 -4.35 -9.76 3.92
CA GLU A 326 -3.71 -10.58 4.94
C GLU A 326 -2.70 -11.58 4.39
N ASP A 327 -1.69 -11.90 5.20
CA ASP A 327 -0.71 -12.94 4.91
C ASP A 327 0.04 -12.71 3.58
N ASN A 328 0.18 -11.47 3.10
CA ASN A 328 0.91 -11.16 1.89
C ASN A 328 2.37 -10.82 2.20
N HIS A 329 3.27 -11.19 1.28
CA HIS A 329 4.64 -10.72 1.23
C HIS A 329 4.73 -9.60 0.19
N ILE A 330 5.02 -8.38 0.62
CA ILE A 330 5.08 -7.18 -0.25
C ILE A 330 6.46 -6.57 -0.11
N HIS A 331 7.21 -6.50 -1.21
CA HIS A 331 8.58 -6.01 -1.14
C HIS A 331 9.06 -5.37 -2.44
N HIS A 332 10.12 -4.57 -2.34
CA HIS A 332 10.76 -3.90 -3.48
C HIS A 332 9.74 -3.10 -4.32
N ILE A 333 8.90 -2.30 -3.64
CA ILE A 333 7.99 -1.37 -4.29
C ILE A 333 8.71 -0.05 -4.52
N ASN A 334 8.60 0.49 -5.75
CA ASN A 334 9.42 1.59 -6.26
C ASN A 334 10.92 1.24 -6.25
N ASN A 335 11.23 0.02 -6.63
CA ASN A 335 12.59 -0.53 -6.58
C ASN A 335 13.58 0.24 -7.45
N MET A 336 13.16 0.65 -8.63
CA MET A 336 13.99 1.38 -9.59
C MET A 336 14.16 2.86 -9.21
N MET A 337 13.26 3.41 -8.37
CA MET A 337 13.24 4.83 -8.00
C MET A 337 13.14 5.78 -9.20
N GLU A 338 12.60 5.29 -10.31
CA GLU A 338 12.37 6.10 -11.51
C GLU A 338 11.11 6.95 -11.43
N LEU A 339 10.09 6.45 -10.75
CA LEU A 339 8.88 7.18 -10.47
C LEU A 339 9.03 7.97 -9.16
N GLY A 340 8.39 9.12 -9.10
CA GLY A 340 8.36 9.97 -7.93
C GLY A 340 6.98 10.56 -7.73
N GLY A 341 6.54 10.67 -6.49
CA GLY A 341 5.23 11.23 -6.17
C GLY A 341 4.80 10.89 -4.76
N ALA A 342 3.61 11.33 -4.40
CA ALA A 342 3.04 11.12 -3.09
C ALA A 342 2.16 9.85 -2.99
N GLU A 343 2.07 9.05 -4.05
CA GLU A 343 1.16 7.89 -4.10
C GLU A 343 1.90 6.54 -4.13
N ILE A 344 3.05 6.45 -3.46
CA ILE A 344 3.93 5.27 -3.52
C ILE A 344 3.99 4.57 -2.16
N ALA A 345 3.53 3.30 -2.12
CA ALA A 345 3.62 2.46 -0.92
C ALA A 345 3.47 0.97 -1.24
N GLY A 346 3.86 0.10 -0.30
CA GLY A 346 3.51 -1.32 -0.34
C GLY A 346 2.00 -1.54 -0.43
N ILE A 347 1.27 -0.92 0.51
CA ILE A 347 -0.20 -0.82 0.48
C ILE A 347 -0.59 0.66 0.59
N LYS A 348 -1.32 1.18 -0.39
CA LYS A 348 -1.82 2.56 -0.40
C LYS A 348 -3.35 2.58 -0.55
N MET A 349 -4.03 3.07 0.47
CA MET A 349 -5.50 3.08 0.48
C MET A 349 -6.03 4.49 0.77
N HIS A 350 -6.94 4.96 -0.07
CA HIS A 350 -7.83 6.10 0.21
C HIS A 350 -9.23 5.60 0.51
N ALA A 351 -9.93 6.24 1.44
CA ALA A 351 -11.22 5.83 1.94
C ALA A 351 -11.21 4.35 2.42
N ALA A 352 -10.22 4.05 3.26
CA ALA A 352 -10.11 2.73 3.90
C ALA A 352 -11.17 2.60 5.00
N ILE A 353 -12.42 2.32 4.63
CA ILE A 353 -13.51 2.14 5.57
C ILE A 353 -13.65 0.65 5.90
N ASP A 354 -13.57 0.30 7.19
CA ASP A 354 -13.61 -1.10 7.67
C ASP A 354 -12.62 -2.02 6.96
N VAL A 355 -11.42 -1.55 6.65
CA VAL A 355 -10.38 -2.36 6.02
C VAL A 355 -9.49 -2.98 7.09
N THR A 356 -9.26 -4.28 7.00
CA THR A 356 -8.32 -5.00 7.87
C THR A 356 -7.07 -5.37 7.09
N MET A 357 -5.90 -4.91 7.53
CA MET A 357 -4.58 -5.25 6.97
C MET A 357 -3.79 -5.98 8.05
N ARG A 358 -3.63 -7.29 7.91
CA ARG A 358 -3.04 -8.08 8.99
C ARG A 358 -2.10 -9.17 8.51
N ARG A 359 -1.10 -9.48 9.35
CA ARG A 359 -0.11 -10.53 9.11
C ARG A 359 0.58 -10.42 7.74
N ASN A 360 0.75 -9.18 7.26
CA ASN A 360 1.54 -8.94 6.07
C ASN A 360 3.01 -8.75 6.46
N HIS A 361 3.92 -9.24 5.63
CA HIS A 361 5.34 -8.97 5.69
C HIS A 361 5.67 -7.93 4.61
N ILE A 362 6.07 -6.72 5.02
CA ILE A 362 6.25 -5.58 4.10
C ILE A 362 7.64 -4.99 4.33
N HIS A 363 8.48 -5.01 3.28
CA HIS A 363 9.84 -4.49 3.39
C HIS A 363 10.40 -4.00 2.05
N HIS A 364 11.47 -3.19 2.13
CA HIS A 364 12.12 -2.58 0.96
C HIS A 364 11.11 -1.86 0.04
N CYS A 365 10.12 -1.25 0.66
CA CYS A 365 9.19 -0.33 0.03
C CYS A 365 9.59 1.10 0.38
N THR A 366 9.30 2.06 -0.48
CA THR A 366 9.51 3.47 -0.14
C THR A 366 8.69 3.84 1.10
N MET A 367 7.47 3.31 1.18
CA MET A 367 6.60 3.35 2.34
C MET A 367 5.90 1.99 2.50
N GLY A 368 5.71 1.52 3.72
CA GLY A 368 5.05 0.24 3.98
C GLY A 368 3.55 0.29 3.74
N ILE A 369 2.79 0.81 4.70
CA ILE A 369 1.33 0.99 4.63
C ILE A 369 0.99 2.48 4.73
N TRP A 370 0.17 2.96 3.83
CA TRP A 370 -0.34 4.31 3.85
C TRP A 370 -1.87 4.31 3.79
N CYS A 371 -2.49 4.66 4.92
CA CYS A 371 -3.92 4.95 5.02
C CYS A 371 -4.13 6.46 4.86
N ASP A 372 -4.53 6.88 3.68
CA ASP A 372 -4.70 8.26 3.30
C ASP A 372 -6.20 8.56 3.12
N TRP A 373 -6.59 9.77 3.44
CA TRP A 373 -7.96 10.29 3.35
C TRP A 373 -9.04 9.28 3.74
N GLU A 374 -9.77 9.60 4.80
CA GLU A 374 -11.00 8.90 5.22
C GLU A 374 -10.75 7.45 5.71
N ALA A 375 -9.58 7.15 6.29
CA ALA A 375 -9.43 5.89 7.01
C ALA A 375 -10.34 5.91 8.24
N GLN A 376 -11.31 4.98 8.30
CA GLN A 376 -12.32 4.90 9.35
C GLN A 376 -12.73 3.45 9.59
N GLY A 377 -12.79 2.98 10.85
CA GLY A 377 -13.01 1.58 11.18
C GLY A 377 -11.86 0.65 10.73
N THR A 378 -10.72 1.23 10.33
CA THR A 378 -9.60 0.50 9.75
C THR A 378 -8.69 -0.07 10.83
N ARG A 379 -8.23 -1.32 10.63
CA ARG A 379 -7.33 -2.01 11.55
C ARG A 379 -6.09 -2.53 10.85
N LEU A 380 -4.92 -2.17 11.38
CA LEU A 380 -3.60 -2.63 10.98
C LEU A 380 -3.04 -3.50 12.11
N SER A 381 -2.94 -4.82 11.91
CA SER A 381 -2.66 -5.74 13.01
C SER A 381 -1.67 -6.83 12.64
N GLN A 382 -0.74 -7.17 13.57
CA GLN A 382 0.16 -8.30 13.41
C GLN A 382 1.03 -8.25 12.15
N ASN A 383 1.33 -7.07 11.61
CA ASN A 383 2.20 -6.93 10.45
C ASN A 383 3.67 -6.87 10.89
N LEU A 384 4.55 -7.43 10.05
CA LEU A 384 6.00 -7.28 10.15
C LEU A 384 6.45 -6.27 9.10
N LEU A 385 6.98 -5.13 9.53
CA LEU A 385 7.43 -4.05 8.66
C LEU A 385 8.89 -3.71 8.98
N HIS A 386 9.74 -3.64 7.93
CA HIS A 386 11.14 -3.29 8.07
C HIS A 386 11.74 -2.77 6.76
N ASP A 387 12.82 -2.04 6.84
CA ASP A 387 13.52 -1.50 5.67
C ASP A 387 12.62 -0.73 4.68
N ASN A 388 11.51 -0.16 5.18
CA ASN A 388 10.60 0.69 4.42
C ASN A 388 11.11 2.12 4.44
N GLN A 389 12.08 2.40 3.58
CA GLN A 389 12.77 3.67 3.49
C GLN A 389 13.36 3.84 2.10
N ARG A 390 13.83 5.02 1.80
CA ARG A 390 14.61 5.26 0.60
C ARG A 390 16.01 4.70 0.75
N PRO A 391 16.67 4.35 -0.35
CA PRO A 391 18.08 4.00 -0.33
C PRO A 391 18.91 5.05 0.42
N PRO A 392 19.99 4.67 1.11
CA PRO A 392 20.74 5.56 2.01
C PRO A 392 21.27 6.85 1.38
N PHE A 393 21.48 6.85 0.07
CA PHE A 393 21.96 8.01 -0.69
C PHE A 393 20.83 8.91 -1.21
N ALA A 394 19.60 8.42 -1.27
CA ALA A 394 18.43 9.25 -1.52
C ALA A 394 18.01 9.86 -0.19
N SER A 395 18.64 10.98 0.18
CA SER A 395 18.43 11.64 1.46
C SER A 395 16.94 11.81 1.77
N VAL A 396 16.45 11.06 2.73
CA VAL A 396 15.11 11.22 3.35
C VAL A 396 14.93 12.63 3.89
N LEU A 397 16.06 13.34 4.12
CA LEU A 397 16.16 14.58 4.86
C LEU A 397 16.14 15.83 3.99
N LYS A 398 16.15 15.68 2.67
CA LYS A 398 16.16 16.84 1.76
C LYS A 398 14.90 16.84 0.90
N GLY A 399 13.82 17.21 1.53
CA GLY A 399 12.57 17.54 0.85
C GLY A 399 12.13 16.48 -0.14
N GLY A 400 11.17 15.76 0.16
CA GLY A 400 10.65 14.83 -0.77
C GLY A 400 10.02 13.65 -0.05
N MET A 401 9.69 12.62 -0.65
CA MET A 401 8.78 11.57 -0.24
C MET A 401 9.01 11.03 1.16
N MET A 402 7.93 10.83 1.84
CA MET A 402 7.81 10.17 3.13
C MET A 402 8.29 8.73 3.04
N SER A 403 8.89 8.22 4.10
CA SER A 403 9.46 6.86 4.17
C SER A 403 9.19 6.31 5.56
N GLN A 404 8.06 5.63 5.76
CA GLN A 404 7.64 5.08 7.03
C GLN A 404 7.15 3.64 6.89
N ASP A 405 7.12 2.90 8.00
CA ASP A 405 6.41 1.62 8.04
C ASP A 405 4.90 1.83 7.90
N ILE A 406 4.33 2.78 8.65
CA ILE A 406 2.92 3.12 8.59
C ILE A 406 2.73 4.64 8.57
N PHE A 407 1.95 5.13 7.64
CA PHE A 407 1.47 6.50 7.61
C PHE A 407 -0.07 6.54 7.62
N VAL A 408 -0.63 7.33 8.54
CA VAL A 408 -2.07 7.63 8.57
C VAL A 408 -2.25 9.12 8.36
N GLU A 409 -2.98 9.49 7.31
CA GLU A 409 -3.11 10.86 6.85
C GLU A 409 -4.58 11.23 6.61
N VAL A 410 -4.94 12.43 7.05
CA VAL A 410 -6.19 13.15 6.76
C VAL A 410 -7.45 12.28 6.97
N GLY A 411 -7.59 11.72 8.18
CA GLY A 411 -8.74 10.95 8.62
C GLY A 411 -9.24 11.41 9.99
N HIS A 412 -10.45 11.04 10.32
CA HIS A 412 -11.08 11.31 11.62
C HIS A 412 -11.11 10.06 12.53
N GLY A 413 -10.53 8.94 12.07
CA GLY A 413 -10.57 7.68 12.80
C GLY A 413 -11.97 7.03 12.82
N PRO A 414 -12.14 5.94 13.57
CA PRO A 414 -11.09 5.25 14.31
C PRO A 414 -10.11 4.51 13.38
N THR A 415 -8.81 4.63 13.64
CA THR A 415 -7.79 3.80 13.01
C THR A 415 -7.03 3.04 14.10
N LEU A 416 -7.11 1.71 14.08
CA LEU A 416 -6.50 0.86 15.10
C LEU A 416 -5.22 0.20 14.56
N ILE A 417 -4.13 0.36 15.28
CA ILE A 417 -2.81 -0.19 14.97
C ILE A 417 -2.38 -1.06 16.16
N ASP A 418 -2.41 -2.38 16.02
CA ASP A 418 -2.16 -3.27 17.15
C ASP A 418 -1.28 -4.47 16.82
N ASN A 419 -0.48 -4.89 17.78
CA ASN A 419 0.40 -6.06 17.70
C ASN A 419 1.36 -6.04 16.48
N ASN A 420 1.71 -4.88 15.92
CA ASN A 420 2.65 -4.82 14.81
C ASN A 420 4.10 -4.76 15.30
N ILE A 421 5.01 -5.20 14.43
CA ILE A 421 6.45 -5.11 14.59
C ILE A 421 6.96 -4.15 13.52
N MET A 422 7.41 -2.96 13.92
CA MET A 422 7.86 -1.88 13.05
C MET A 422 9.35 -1.59 13.33
N LEU A 423 10.21 -1.96 12.41
CA LEU A 423 11.67 -1.97 12.58
C LEU A 423 12.40 -0.93 11.72
N SER A 424 11.71 -0.24 10.80
CA SER A 424 12.32 0.81 9.98
C SER A 424 12.67 2.04 10.80
N ASP A 425 13.61 2.82 10.33
CA ASP A 425 14.11 4.03 11.00
C ASP A 425 13.03 5.08 11.26
N ALA A 426 12.06 5.21 10.40
CA ALA A 426 10.82 5.95 10.61
C ALA A 426 9.67 4.95 10.65
N SER A 427 9.13 4.67 11.84
CA SER A 427 8.08 3.67 11.99
C SER A 427 6.70 4.21 11.68
N LEU A 428 6.38 5.41 12.20
CA LEU A 428 5.03 5.93 12.17
C LEU A 428 4.99 7.41 11.81
N ARG A 429 3.99 7.81 11.04
CA ARG A 429 3.66 9.21 10.80
C ARG A 429 2.16 9.42 10.93
N PHE A 430 1.77 10.46 11.67
CA PHE A 430 0.37 10.88 11.82
C PHE A 430 0.19 12.30 11.34
N ALA A 431 -0.69 12.49 10.37
CA ALA A 431 -1.26 13.77 9.95
C ALA A 431 -2.78 13.65 10.01
N THR A 432 -3.30 13.18 11.14
CA THR A 432 -4.68 12.68 11.32
C THR A 432 -5.12 12.85 12.77
N GLU A 433 -6.30 12.37 13.09
CA GLU A 433 -6.83 12.21 14.44
C GLU A 433 -7.51 10.86 14.62
N GLY A 434 -7.81 10.45 15.84
CA GLY A 434 -8.56 9.23 16.12
C GLY A 434 -7.78 7.94 15.88
N VAL A 435 -6.49 7.90 16.23
CA VAL A 435 -5.64 6.70 16.11
C VAL A 435 -5.48 6.02 17.46
N ALA A 436 -5.51 4.69 17.49
CA ALA A 436 -5.15 3.90 18.66
C ALA A 436 -3.99 2.94 18.36
N LEU A 437 -2.91 3.05 19.15
CA LEU A 437 -1.78 2.13 19.15
C LEU A 437 -1.84 1.24 20.37
N VAL A 438 -1.93 -0.07 20.17
CA VAL A 438 -2.05 -1.04 21.26
C VAL A 438 -1.09 -2.21 21.04
N HIS A 439 -0.22 -2.46 22.01
CA HIS A 439 0.70 -3.62 22.00
C HIS A 439 1.64 -3.70 20.77
N ASN A 440 2.13 -2.58 20.24
CA ASN A 440 3.11 -2.61 19.16
C ASN A 440 4.56 -2.59 19.67
N LEU A 441 5.50 -3.12 18.87
CA LEU A 441 6.93 -2.86 18.97
C LEU A 441 7.31 -1.83 17.89
N ILE A 442 7.80 -0.67 18.32
CA ILE A 442 8.07 0.50 17.48
C ILE A 442 9.53 0.90 17.64
N CYS A 443 10.37 0.58 16.66
CA CYS A 443 11.81 0.77 16.73
C CYS A 443 12.31 2.01 15.99
N GLY A 444 11.40 2.74 15.35
CA GLY A 444 11.68 3.95 14.61
C GLY A 444 11.01 5.20 15.17
N ALA A 445 11.22 6.32 14.49
CA ALA A 445 10.58 7.56 14.84
C ALA A 445 9.07 7.48 14.71
N LEU A 446 8.37 8.09 15.67
CA LEU A 446 6.98 8.48 15.53
C LEU A 446 6.96 9.98 15.21
N THR A 447 6.40 10.33 14.06
CA THR A 447 6.21 11.70 13.63
C THR A 447 4.76 12.09 13.75
N CYS A 448 4.48 13.16 14.50
CA CYS A 448 3.17 13.78 14.50
C CYS A 448 3.26 15.10 13.74
N VAL A 449 2.53 15.18 12.64
CA VAL A 449 2.48 16.40 11.82
C VAL A 449 1.41 17.30 12.40
N GLY A 450 1.83 18.43 12.96
CA GLY A 450 0.94 19.37 13.62
C GLY A 450 0.30 20.37 12.65
N GLY A 451 -1.00 20.62 12.81
CA GLY A 451 -1.69 21.84 12.37
C GLY A 451 -1.78 22.13 10.87
N GLY A 452 -1.20 21.33 10.02
CA GLY A 452 -0.96 21.68 8.63
C GLY A 452 -1.82 21.01 7.58
N THR A 453 -2.91 20.33 7.96
CA THR A 453 -3.77 19.74 6.93
C THR A 453 -4.57 20.78 6.14
N GLY A 454 -4.39 22.06 6.49
CA GLY A 454 -4.99 23.19 5.79
C GLY A 454 -6.49 23.07 5.66
N PRO A 455 -7.11 23.72 4.68
CA PRO A 455 -8.55 23.65 4.45
C PRO A 455 -8.99 22.34 3.76
N ARG A 456 -8.36 21.22 4.13
CA ARG A 456 -8.74 19.89 3.64
C ARG A 456 -9.97 19.41 4.39
N TYR A 457 -11.12 20.02 4.17
CA TYR A 457 -12.40 19.56 4.71
C TYR A 457 -12.62 18.10 4.33
N THR A 458 -12.27 17.21 5.26
CA THR A 458 -12.25 15.77 5.05
C THR A 458 -13.61 15.17 5.37
N PRO A 459 -14.17 14.33 4.51
CA PRO A 459 -15.38 13.58 4.82
C PRO A 459 -15.15 12.62 5.99
N TYR A 460 -16.18 12.43 6.81
CA TYR A 460 -16.29 11.30 7.70
C TYR A 460 -17.65 10.62 7.50
N HIS A 461 -17.71 9.34 7.84
CA HIS A 461 -18.77 8.46 7.40
C HIS A 461 -19.62 7.97 8.57
N MET A 462 -20.84 7.52 8.26
CA MET A 462 -21.63 6.77 9.22
C MET A 462 -20.85 5.51 9.64
N PRO A 463 -20.87 5.11 10.93
CA PRO A 463 -20.17 3.94 11.41
C PRO A 463 -20.43 2.69 10.56
N HIS A 464 -19.34 2.03 10.13
CA HIS A 464 -19.36 0.81 9.30
C HIS A 464 -20.08 0.94 7.95
N ARG A 465 -20.09 2.17 7.38
CA ARG A 465 -20.79 2.51 6.14
C ARG A 465 -19.97 3.46 5.28
N THR A 466 -20.36 3.57 4.03
CA THR A 466 -19.76 4.51 3.06
C THR A 466 -20.52 5.85 2.98
N GLU A 467 -21.70 5.95 3.59
CA GLU A 467 -22.48 7.17 3.54
C GLU A 467 -21.79 8.30 4.34
N VAL A 468 -21.58 9.42 3.69
CA VAL A 468 -20.97 10.60 4.29
C VAL A 468 -21.88 11.17 5.37
N MET A 469 -21.36 11.31 6.58
CA MET A 469 -22.04 11.92 7.71
C MET A 469 -21.77 13.43 7.79
N GLY A 470 -20.54 13.84 7.47
CA GLY A 470 -20.14 15.24 7.50
C GLY A 470 -18.76 15.49 6.91
N PHE A 471 -18.33 16.74 7.07
CA PHE A 471 -17.01 17.22 6.65
C PHE A 471 -16.41 18.07 7.75
N MET A 472 -15.19 17.80 8.15
CA MET A 472 -14.47 18.58 9.12
C MET A 472 -12.98 18.71 8.72
N THR A 473 -12.33 19.73 9.24
CA THR A 473 -10.86 19.81 9.21
C THR A 473 -10.30 18.92 10.30
N VAL A 474 -9.17 18.28 10.05
CA VAL A 474 -8.49 17.46 11.05
C VAL A 474 -7.88 18.38 12.11
N LEU A 475 -8.27 18.20 13.37
CA LEU A 475 -7.81 18.98 14.52
C LEU A 475 -6.54 18.41 15.17
N HIS A 476 -6.22 17.18 14.89
CA HIS A 476 -5.18 16.35 15.50
C HIS A 476 -5.46 16.02 16.98
N GLY A 477 -4.88 14.93 17.46
CA GLY A 477 -5.19 14.33 18.76
C GLY A 477 -6.29 13.29 18.61
N ASP A 478 -7.09 13.10 19.67
CA ASP A 478 -7.99 11.95 19.80
C ASP A 478 -7.24 10.62 19.67
N ASP A 479 -5.94 10.63 20.10
CA ASP A 479 -5.02 9.50 19.93
C ASP A 479 -4.83 8.72 21.24
N ARG A 480 -4.67 7.40 21.13
CA ARG A 480 -4.52 6.45 22.24
C ARG A 480 -3.23 5.67 22.09
N PHE A 481 -2.45 5.56 23.16
CA PHE A 481 -1.18 4.83 23.20
C PHE A 481 -1.16 3.91 24.40
N TYR A 482 -1.47 2.64 24.20
CA TYR A 482 -1.57 1.66 25.27
C TYR A 482 -0.64 0.48 25.09
N ASN A 483 0.16 0.16 26.12
CA ASN A 483 0.95 -1.05 26.17
C ASN A 483 1.90 -1.25 24.98
N ASN A 484 2.45 -0.18 24.39
CA ASN A 484 3.44 -0.27 23.34
C ASN A 484 4.86 -0.35 23.91
N ILE A 485 5.80 -0.83 23.11
CA ILE A 485 7.23 -0.74 23.36
C ILE A 485 7.84 0.19 22.31
N PHE A 486 8.46 1.26 22.77
CA PHE A 486 9.22 2.19 21.96
C PHE A 486 10.70 1.99 22.16
N VAL A 487 11.44 1.78 21.08
CA VAL A 487 12.89 1.61 21.10
C VAL A 487 13.54 2.65 20.21
N GLN A 488 14.48 3.44 20.75
CA GLN A 488 15.28 4.30 19.91
C GLN A 488 16.56 3.59 19.49
N LYS A 489 16.69 3.30 18.18
CA LYS A 489 17.85 2.63 17.61
C LYS A 489 18.98 3.58 17.20
N TRP A 490 18.71 4.88 17.08
CA TRP A 490 19.71 5.88 16.67
C TRP A 490 20.27 6.68 17.83
N PRO A 491 21.49 7.26 17.66
CA PRO A 491 22.01 8.24 18.58
C PRO A 491 21.04 9.42 18.75
N SER A 492 20.99 9.98 19.98
CA SER A 492 20.17 11.16 20.25
C SER A 492 20.62 12.39 19.45
N ASP A 493 21.88 12.43 19.03
CA ASP A 493 22.45 13.50 18.21
C ASP A 493 21.98 13.47 16.76
N ASP A 494 21.39 12.35 16.33
CA ASP A 494 20.77 12.17 15.01
C ASP A 494 19.28 12.56 15.00
N ILE A 495 18.80 13.20 16.06
CA ILE A 495 17.46 13.79 16.05
C ILE A 495 17.44 14.92 15.03
N ILE A 496 16.71 14.71 13.95
CA ILE A 496 16.57 15.68 12.89
C ILE A 496 15.19 16.29 13.00
N THR A 497 15.19 17.60 13.14
CA THR A 497 13.98 18.40 13.00
C THR A 497 13.95 18.91 11.57
N MET A 498 12.99 18.46 10.78
CA MET A 498 12.73 19.00 9.46
C MET A 498 11.60 20.00 9.53
N HIS A 499 11.86 21.18 8.99
CA HIS A 499 10.82 22.17 8.71
C HIS A 499 10.50 22.08 7.22
N ASP A 500 9.32 21.59 6.88
CA ASP A 500 8.81 21.68 5.52
C ASP A 500 7.96 22.93 5.41
N SER A 501 8.53 23.96 4.79
CA SER A 501 7.91 25.29 4.72
C SER A 501 6.80 25.39 3.68
N ASP A 502 6.70 24.45 2.74
CA ASP A 502 5.83 24.61 1.58
C ASP A 502 4.47 23.93 1.75
N ASP A 503 4.36 22.89 2.61
CA ASP A 503 3.14 22.10 2.78
C ASP A 503 2.44 22.31 4.13
N GLY A 504 2.97 23.12 5.02
CA GLY A 504 2.44 23.31 6.39
C GLY A 504 2.68 22.11 7.31
N PHE A 505 3.51 21.17 6.93
CA PHE A 505 3.95 20.04 7.73
C PHE A 505 5.20 20.42 8.50
N ASP A 506 5.02 21.04 9.66
CA ASP A 506 6.06 21.89 10.25
C ASP A 506 7.26 21.16 10.84
N THR A 507 7.14 19.93 11.33
CA THR A 507 8.27 19.34 12.04
C THR A 507 8.25 17.83 12.01
N GLU A 508 9.31 17.23 11.49
CA GLU A 508 9.59 15.82 11.58
C GLU A 508 10.72 15.57 12.57
N ASN A 509 10.46 14.79 13.62
CA ASN A 509 11.44 14.42 14.62
C ASN A 509 11.81 12.95 14.51
N ARG A 510 13.11 12.65 14.48
CA ARG A 510 13.60 11.27 14.43
C ARG A 510 13.78 10.61 15.79
N ALA A 511 13.11 11.06 16.81
CA ALA A 511 13.15 10.41 18.11
C ALA A 511 11.95 9.48 18.31
N ALA A 512 12.23 8.31 18.85
CA ALA A 512 11.19 7.38 19.24
C ALA A 512 10.47 7.83 20.52
N GLY A 513 9.21 7.43 20.66
CA GLY A 513 8.40 7.68 21.86
C GLY A 513 7.21 8.59 21.61
N THR A 514 6.60 9.05 22.69
CA THR A 514 5.35 9.83 22.67
C THR A 514 5.51 11.29 23.14
N TRP A 515 6.72 11.75 23.35
CA TRP A 515 7.00 13.08 23.91
C TRP A 515 6.45 14.26 23.09
N MET A 516 6.25 14.10 21.77
CA MET A 516 5.64 15.13 20.92
C MET A 516 4.18 15.42 21.27
N PHE A 517 3.54 14.57 22.03
CA PHE A 517 2.16 14.76 22.50
C PHE A 517 2.07 15.56 23.81
N ASP A 518 3.17 16.08 24.33
CA ASP A 518 3.17 16.94 25.53
C ASP A 518 2.32 18.21 25.37
N GLU A 519 2.21 18.72 24.14
CA GLU A 519 1.41 19.91 23.81
C GLU A 519 -0.08 19.61 23.61
N TYR A 520 -0.50 18.34 23.64
CA TYR A 520 -1.90 17.95 23.52
C TYR A 520 -2.56 17.93 24.89
N PRO A 521 -3.88 18.28 25.01
CA PRO A 521 -4.55 18.20 26.29
C PRO A 521 -4.82 16.76 26.71
N THR A 522 -4.93 16.53 28.01
CA THR A 522 -5.66 15.37 28.55
C THR A 522 -7.16 15.60 28.38
N TYR A 523 -7.96 14.52 28.53
CA TYR A 523 -9.42 14.67 28.46
C TYR A 523 -9.94 15.68 29.51
N ASP A 524 -9.44 15.66 30.74
CA ASP A 524 -9.88 16.56 31.81
C ASP A 524 -9.49 18.03 31.50
N GLU A 525 -8.31 18.27 30.94
CA GLU A 525 -7.88 19.59 30.50
C GLU A 525 -8.78 20.09 29.35
N TRP A 526 -9.09 19.23 28.38
CA TRP A 526 -9.94 19.57 27.23
C TRP A 526 -11.38 19.86 27.66
N ILE A 527 -12.01 18.97 28.43
CA ILE A 527 -13.41 19.10 28.83
C ILE A 527 -13.61 20.32 29.76
N SER A 528 -12.59 20.70 30.52
CA SER A 528 -12.66 21.87 31.42
C SER A 528 -12.83 23.22 30.70
N GLN A 529 -12.60 23.26 29.40
CA GLN A 529 -12.78 24.45 28.58
C GLN A 529 -14.27 24.74 28.32
N PHE A 530 -15.15 23.80 28.57
CA PHE A 530 -16.60 23.91 28.30
C PHE A 530 -17.38 24.13 29.61
N ASP A 531 -18.22 25.19 29.63
CA ASP A 531 -19.09 25.47 30.77
C ASP A 531 -20.49 24.89 30.52
N PHE A 532 -20.75 23.72 31.07
CA PHE A 532 -22.03 23.04 30.96
C PHE A 532 -23.10 23.58 31.91
N SER A 533 -22.77 24.53 32.79
CA SER A 533 -23.72 25.13 33.75
C SER A 533 -24.66 26.17 33.14
N LYS A 534 -24.37 26.60 31.91
CA LYS A 534 -25.12 27.64 31.18
C LYS A 534 -25.54 27.15 29.80
N PRO A 535 -26.57 27.77 29.22
CA PRO A 535 -26.86 27.56 27.80
C PRO A 535 -25.62 27.82 26.95
N ALA A 536 -25.42 27.00 25.90
CA ALA A 536 -24.26 27.09 25.05
C ALA A 536 -24.07 28.49 24.45
N ASP A 537 -22.94 29.10 24.75
CA ASP A 537 -22.49 30.32 24.09
C ASP A 537 -21.63 29.92 22.86
N MET A 538 -22.27 29.89 21.71
CA MET A 538 -21.63 29.45 20.47
C MET A 538 -20.36 30.25 20.13
N ALA A 539 -20.30 31.53 20.49
CA ALA A 539 -19.12 32.33 20.25
C ALA A 539 -17.91 31.88 21.09
N LYS A 540 -18.16 31.40 22.30
CA LYS A 540 -17.11 30.87 23.19
C LYS A 540 -16.72 29.43 22.85
N LEU A 541 -17.72 28.63 22.48
CA LEU A 541 -17.49 27.24 22.09
C LEU A 541 -16.71 27.13 20.79
N TYR A 542 -16.88 28.06 19.86
CA TYR A 542 -16.28 28.01 18.54
C TYR A 542 -14.76 27.88 18.60
N GLY A 543 -14.08 28.76 19.32
CA GLY A 543 -12.62 28.70 19.45
C GLY A 543 -12.11 27.48 20.26
N ALA A 544 -12.91 26.97 21.21
CA ALA A 544 -12.57 25.77 21.97
C ALA A 544 -12.62 24.49 21.13
N HIS A 545 -13.49 24.46 20.13
CA HIS A 545 -13.60 23.33 19.17
C HIS A 545 -12.61 23.40 17.99
N GLU A 546 -11.80 24.43 17.90
CA GLU A 546 -10.72 24.54 16.91
C GLU A 546 -9.36 24.10 17.45
N GLY A 547 -9.27 23.75 18.74
CA GLY A 547 -8.05 23.30 19.38
C GLY A 547 -7.78 21.81 19.20
N LYS A 548 -6.55 21.40 19.51
CA LYS A 548 -6.16 19.98 19.52
C LYS A 548 -7.08 19.15 20.43
N LEU A 549 -7.43 17.97 19.97
CA LEU A 549 -8.21 16.99 20.72
C LEU A 549 -7.35 16.30 21.79
N PRO A 550 -7.94 15.68 22.81
CA PRO A 550 -7.20 15.03 23.88
C PRO A 550 -6.42 13.81 23.45
N VAL A 551 -5.42 13.42 24.26
CA VAL A 551 -4.68 12.18 24.09
C VAL A 551 -4.70 11.32 25.35
N TRP A 552 -4.66 10.00 25.19
CA TRP A 552 -4.63 9.00 26.26
C TRP A 552 -3.38 8.15 26.10
N ILE A 553 -2.48 8.19 27.10
CA ILE A 553 -1.19 7.51 27.03
C ILE A 553 -0.98 6.76 28.34
N GLU A 554 -0.86 5.42 28.28
CA GLU A 554 -0.76 4.58 29.49
C GLU A 554 -0.01 3.27 29.23
N GLY A 555 0.86 2.90 30.14
CA GLY A 555 1.45 1.56 30.20
C GLY A 555 2.48 1.27 29.13
N ASN A 556 3.09 2.28 28.53
CA ASN A 556 4.10 2.07 27.50
C ASN A 556 5.50 1.89 28.11
N ALA A 557 6.35 1.13 27.42
CA ALA A 557 7.76 0.95 27.77
C ALA A 557 8.66 1.72 26.77
N TYR A 558 9.69 2.40 27.30
CA TYR A 558 10.61 3.25 26.55
C TYR A 558 12.04 2.79 26.76
N LEU A 559 12.70 2.35 25.70
CA LEU A 559 14.02 1.72 25.73
C LEU A 559 15.01 2.47 24.80
N GLY A 560 16.30 2.36 25.10
CA GLY A 560 17.37 2.87 24.25
C GLY A 560 17.38 4.39 24.03
N GLY A 561 16.73 5.15 24.93
CA GLY A 561 16.61 6.61 24.78
C GLY A 561 15.29 7.12 24.22
N ALA A 562 14.34 6.24 23.91
CA ALA A 562 12.96 6.63 23.57
C ALA A 562 12.34 7.45 24.71
N LYS A 563 11.55 8.48 24.37
CA LYS A 563 11.08 9.48 25.33
C LYS A 563 9.57 9.42 25.51
N PRO A 564 9.08 9.23 26.76
CA PRO A 564 7.66 9.32 27.05
C PRO A 564 7.12 10.75 26.98
N SER A 565 5.85 10.90 26.73
CA SER A 565 5.10 12.09 27.10
C SER A 565 5.01 12.19 28.64
N LYS A 566 4.99 13.43 29.15
CA LYS A 566 4.70 13.71 30.55
C LYS A 566 3.32 13.21 31.00
N LYS A 567 2.45 12.89 30.03
CA LYS A 567 1.08 12.42 30.24
C LYS A 567 0.98 10.90 30.31
N ASP A 568 2.06 10.17 30.06
CA ASP A 568 2.02 8.69 30.12
C ASP A 568 1.85 8.23 31.59
N VAL A 569 0.72 7.58 31.83
CA VAL A 569 0.39 7.00 33.12
C VAL A 569 0.98 5.58 33.18
N ASN A 570 1.76 5.29 34.22
CA ASN A 570 2.43 3.98 34.38
C ASN A 570 3.45 3.69 33.26
N ALA A 571 4.30 4.66 32.92
CA ALA A 571 5.38 4.45 31.94
C ALA A 571 6.56 3.68 32.57
N LEU A 572 7.14 2.73 31.83
CA LEU A 572 8.45 2.17 32.14
C LEU A 572 9.51 2.90 31.29
N ILE A 573 10.46 3.56 31.93
CA ILE A 573 11.60 4.21 31.25
C ILE A 573 12.85 3.43 31.63
N SER A 574 13.43 2.73 30.66
CA SER A 574 14.64 1.93 30.89
C SER A 574 15.88 2.83 30.93
N ALA A 575 16.72 2.60 31.93
CA ALA A 575 18.03 3.24 32.05
C ALA A 575 19.13 2.50 31.26
N VAL A 576 18.79 1.42 30.57
CA VAL A 576 19.73 0.62 29.77
C VAL A 576 20.22 1.46 28.59
N ALA A 577 21.52 1.45 28.36
CA ALA A 577 22.12 2.17 27.24
C ALA A 577 21.61 1.62 25.91
N ARG A 578 21.48 2.49 24.91
CA ARG A 578 20.92 2.14 23.60
C ARG A 578 21.64 0.96 22.95
N GLU A 579 22.97 0.94 23.03
CA GLU A 579 23.83 -0.11 22.48
C GLU A 579 23.62 -1.49 23.13
N ASP A 580 22.99 -1.53 24.30
CA ASP A 580 22.65 -2.74 25.03
C ASP A 580 21.21 -3.22 24.75
N VAL A 581 20.42 -2.44 24.01
CA VAL A 581 19.08 -2.85 23.57
C VAL A 581 19.19 -3.52 22.20
N ARG A 582 18.90 -4.82 22.16
CA ARG A 582 18.98 -5.60 20.94
C ARG A 582 17.59 -5.79 20.33
N VAL A 583 17.44 -5.40 19.09
CA VAL A 583 16.26 -5.66 18.23
C VAL A 583 16.76 -5.79 16.80
N GLU A 584 16.94 -7.03 16.36
CA GLU A 584 17.47 -7.34 15.02
C GLU A 584 16.59 -8.38 14.35
N LEU A 585 16.28 -8.19 13.09
CA LEU A 585 15.59 -9.17 12.27
C LEU A 585 16.62 -10.10 11.63
N VAL A 586 16.49 -11.40 11.91
CA VAL A 586 17.43 -12.42 11.42
C VAL A 586 16.69 -13.38 10.51
N GLN A 587 17.13 -13.47 9.25
CA GLN A 587 16.65 -14.45 8.29
C GLN A 587 17.40 -15.79 8.48
N LYS A 588 16.67 -16.88 8.63
CA LYS A 588 17.17 -18.26 8.66
C LYS A 588 16.55 -19.07 7.53
N GLU A 589 16.94 -20.34 7.40
CA GLU A 589 16.42 -21.21 6.33
C GLU A 589 14.88 -21.40 6.39
N ASP A 590 14.30 -21.33 7.57
CA ASP A 590 12.88 -21.59 7.83
C ASP A 590 12.04 -20.33 8.10
N GLY A 591 12.63 -19.13 7.96
CA GLY A 591 11.89 -17.86 8.07
C GLY A 591 12.64 -16.74 8.76
N TYR A 592 11.88 -15.73 9.19
CA TYR A 592 12.39 -14.55 9.86
C TYR A 592 12.18 -14.65 11.37
N TYR A 593 13.18 -14.25 12.13
CA TYR A 593 13.20 -14.26 13.60
C TYR A 593 13.58 -12.89 14.14
N LEU A 594 13.03 -12.54 15.28
CA LEU A 594 13.47 -11.36 16.03
C LEU A 594 14.49 -11.76 17.09
N ASP A 595 15.75 -11.36 16.90
CA ASP A 595 16.75 -11.43 17.96
C ASP A 595 16.62 -10.20 18.86
N THR A 596 16.12 -10.40 20.07
CA THR A 596 15.80 -9.28 20.95
C THR A 596 15.96 -9.66 22.44
N ASN A 597 16.37 -8.67 23.25
CA ASN A 597 16.37 -8.73 24.71
C ASN A 597 15.31 -7.82 25.35
N VAL A 598 14.44 -7.24 24.55
CA VAL A 598 13.46 -6.24 25.01
C VAL A 598 12.58 -6.79 26.14
N TYR A 599 12.14 -8.03 26.06
CA TYR A 599 11.28 -8.64 27.07
C TYR A 599 12.00 -8.96 28.39
N GLU A 600 13.31 -9.15 28.36
CA GLU A 600 14.15 -9.23 29.57
C GLU A 600 14.26 -7.84 30.24
N LEU A 601 14.37 -6.78 29.44
CA LEU A 601 14.51 -5.40 29.91
C LEU A 601 13.23 -4.83 30.54
N ILE A 602 12.06 -5.41 30.21
CA ILE A 602 10.77 -5.01 30.77
C ILE A 602 10.18 -6.08 31.70
N GLU A 603 11.01 -7.02 32.15
CA GLU A 603 10.55 -8.11 33.04
C GLU A 603 9.84 -7.55 34.28
N GLY A 604 8.67 -8.11 34.59
CA GLY A 604 7.86 -7.69 35.73
C GLY A 604 7.01 -6.43 35.50
N PHE A 605 7.18 -5.75 34.39
CA PHE A 605 6.31 -4.61 34.04
C PHE A 605 4.98 -5.11 33.48
N LYS A 606 3.91 -4.90 34.23
CA LYS A 606 2.57 -5.39 33.91
C LYS A 606 1.55 -4.28 33.94
N ASN A 607 0.61 -4.36 33.04
CA ASN A 607 -0.44 -3.39 32.82
C ASN A 607 -1.82 -4.05 32.78
N ARG A 608 -2.85 -3.22 32.72
CA ARG A 608 -4.22 -3.68 32.52
C ARG A 608 -4.48 -4.14 31.11
N MET A 609 -5.44 -5.03 30.95
CA MET A 609 -6.01 -5.41 29.66
C MET A 609 -6.72 -4.20 29.03
N ILE A 610 -6.49 -4.03 27.72
CA ILE A 610 -7.17 -3.02 26.91
C ILE A 610 -8.27 -3.69 26.08
N ASP A 611 -9.36 -2.97 25.84
CA ASP A 611 -10.49 -3.40 25.04
C ASP A 611 -11.23 -2.18 24.43
N SER A 612 -12.27 -2.44 23.66
CA SER A 612 -13.09 -1.40 23.04
C SER A 612 -13.70 -0.40 24.03
N ASP A 613 -13.99 -0.81 25.27
CA ASP A 613 -14.55 0.10 26.30
C ASP A 613 -13.50 1.10 26.77
N VAL A 614 -12.23 0.65 26.89
CA VAL A 614 -11.11 1.50 27.24
C VAL A 614 -10.78 2.48 26.11
N LEU A 615 -10.80 2.01 24.85
CA LEU A 615 -10.49 2.84 23.69
C LEU A 615 -11.60 3.87 23.40
N GLY A 616 -12.85 3.54 23.68
CA GLY A 616 -13.98 4.43 23.45
C GLY A 616 -14.31 4.65 21.97
N LYS A 617 -14.59 5.90 21.60
CA LYS A 617 -15.00 6.32 20.26
C LYS A 617 -14.05 7.34 19.68
N ALA A 618 -13.89 7.35 18.37
CA ALA A 618 -13.31 8.46 17.65
C ALA A 618 -14.26 9.68 17.72
N PHE A 619 -13.69 10.86 17.80
CA PHE A 619 -14.42 12.08 18.12
C PHE A 619 -15.45 12.48 17.06
N GLU A 620 -15.01 12.66 15.81
CA GLU A 620 -15.88 13.20 14.76
C GLU A 620 -16.95 12.19 14.30
N PRO A 621 -16.60 10.93 13.93
CA PRO A 621 -17.62 9.99 13.46
C PRO A 621 -18.42 9.33 14.59
N GLU A 622 -18.05 9.55 15.84
CA GLU A 622 -18.61 8.83 17.01
C GLU A 622 -18.57 7.30 16.87
N GLU A 623 -17.72 6.79 15.99
CA GLU A 623 -17.51 5.37 15.77
C GLU A 623 -16.57 4.79 16.84
N ARG A 624 -16.95 3.64 17.36
CA ARG A 624 -16.19 2.94 18.39
C ARG A 624 -15.00 2.22 17.77
N PHE A 625 -13.90 2.07 18.54
CA PHE A 625 -12.81 1.17 18.17
C PHE A 625 -13.27 -0.28 18.38
N GLU A 626 -13.80 -0.89 17.34
CA GLU A 626 -14.41 -2.22 17.38
C GLU A 626 -14.21 -2.98 16.03
N ASN A 627 -14.68 -4.21 15.96
CA ASN A 627 -14.64 -4.96 14.71
C ASN A 627 -15.66 -4.42 13.70
N PRO A 628 -15.44 -4.64 12.37
CA PRO A 628 -16.37 -4.18 11.32
C PRO A 628 -17.82 -4.72 11.41
N ASP A 629 -18.04 -5.71 12.25
CA ASP A 629 -19.38 -6.25 12.54
C ASP A 629 -20.03 -5.65 13.81
N GLY A 630 -19.38 -4.64 14.42
CA GLY A 630 -19.82 -3.98 15.64
C GLY A 630 -19.53 -4.76 16.93
N THR A 631 -18.81 -5.85 16.86
CA THR A 631 -18.40 -6.60 18.07
C THR A 631 -17.17 -5.97 18.72
N ALA A 632 -17.15 -5.96 20.06
CA ALA A 632 -16.05 -5.40 20.82
C ALA A 632 -14.75 -6.17 20.59
N ILE A 633 -13.64 -5.43 20.55
CA ILE A 633 -12.28 -5.99 20.55
C ILE A 633 -11.77 -6.08 21.98
N ARG A 634 -11.06 -7.17 22.29
CA ARG A 634 -10.25 -7.31 23.47
C ARG A 634 -8.85 -7.74 23.06
N PHE A 635 -7.81 -7.05 23.53
CA PHE A 635 -6.43 -7.31 23.14
C PHE A 635 -5.81 -8.43 23.99
N ASP A 636 -6.53 -9.54 24.14
CA ASP A 636 -6.14 -10.71 24.90
C ASP A 636 -5.35 -11.75 24.11
N SER A 637 -5.05 -11.45 22.86
CA SER A 637 -4.23 -12.30 21.99
C SER A 637 -3.01 -11.52 21.48
N ASP A 638 -1.87 -12.17 21.38
CA ASP A 638 -0.62 -11.60 20.91
C ASP A 638 -0.45 -11.70 19.37
N TYR A 639 0.75 -11.38 18.88
CA TYR A 639 1.12 -11.47 17.47
C TYR A 639 0.83 -12.85 16.84
N PHE A 640 1.00 -13.93 17.60
CA PHE A 640 0.75 -15.30 17.15
C PHE A 640 -0.63 -15.84 17.52
N GLY A 641 -1.47 -15.05 18.19
CA GLY A 641 -2.74 -15.50 18.73
C GLY A 641 -2.61 -16.19 20.08
N THR A 642 -1.44 -16.15 20.72
CA THR A 642 -1.24 -16.68 22.08
C THR A 642 -2.01 -15.81 23.07
N HIS A 643 -2.76 -16.46 23.96
CA HIS A 643 -3.58 -15.76 24.94
C HIS A 643 -2.73 -15.03 25.99
N ARG A 644 -3.01 -13.75 26.19
CA ARG A 644 -2.45 -12.92 27.26
C ARG A 644 -3.22 -13.15 28.55
N GLY A 645 -2.55 -13.13 29.66
CA GLY A 645 -3.20 -13.22 30.98
C GLY A 645 -4.02 -11.97 31.33
N VAL A 646 -4.43 -11.86 32.57
CA VAL A 646 -5.18 -10.69 33.09
C VAL A 646 -4.25 -9.47 33.18
N ASP A 647 -3.04 -9.68 33.68
CA ASP A 647 -1.97 -8.69 33.71
C ASP A 647 -1.13 -8.85 32.45
N VAL A 648 -1.20 -7.88 31.55
CA VAL A 648 -0.52 -7.93 30.25
C VAL A 648 0.83 -7.22 30.30
N ILE A 649 1.77 -7.70 29.51
CA ILE A 649 3.02 -6.99 29.25
C ILE A 649 2.91 -6.17 27.97
N PRO A 650 3.64 -5.04 27.82
CA PRO A 650 3.66 -4.27 26.58
C PRO A 650 4.25 -5.05 25.41
N GLY A 651 3.95 -4.56 24.21
CA GLY A 651 4.49 -5.08 22.95
C GLY A 651 3.67 -6.22 22.35
N PRO A 652 4.08 -6.67 21.14
CA PRO A 652 3.29 -7.60 20.33
C PRO A 652 3.25 -9.04 20.83
N PHE A 653 4.14 -9.45 21.75
CA PHE A 653 4.22 -10.82 22.23
C PHE A 653 3.72 -10.96 23.67
N ALA A 654 3.16 -12.13 23.99
CA ALA A 654 2.70 -12.43 25.35
C ALA A 654 3.87 -12.68 26.32
N GLY A 655 5.09 -12.90 25.81
CA GLY A 655 6.29 -13.11 26.60
C GLY A 655 7.55 -13.30 25.76
N ALA A 656 8.70 -13.48 26.41
CA ALA A 656 9.98 -13.71 25.73
C ALA A 656 10.01 -15.01 24.91
N GLU A 657 9.28 -16.04 25.32
CA GLU A 657 9.19 -17.31 24.59
C GLU A 657 8.50 -17.13 23.24
N GLU A 658 7.45 -16.31 23.20
CA GLU A 658 6.75 -15.96 21.95
C GLU A 658 7.63 -15.12 21.03
N ALA A 659 8.41 -14.18 21.56
CA ALA A 659 9.32 -13.35 20.79
C ALA A 659 10.42 -14.15 20.07
N ALA A 660 10.72 -15.36 20.51
CA ALA A 660 11.72 -16.25 19.90
C ALA A 660 11.18 -17.12 18.75
N LYS A 661 9.88 -17.06 18.46
CA LYS A 661 9.25 -17.84 17.38
C LYS A 661 9.53 -17.24 16.00
N VAL A 662 9.35 -18.04 14.96
CA VAL A 662 9.40 -17.57 13.57
C VAL A 662 8.26 -16.58 13.31
N LEU A 663 8.58 -15.42 12.75
CA LEU A 663 7.62 -14.35 12.50
C LEU A 663 6.89 -14.52 11.17
N TYR A 664 7.62 -14.99 10.12
CA TYR A 664 7.11 -15.10 8.75
C TYR A 664 7.85 -16.20 8.00
#